data_77f0457b2d5383da2d2adcf876e6cef5
#
_entry.id   77f0457b2d5383da2d2adcf876e6cef5
#
_cell.length_a   1.000
_cell.length_b   1.000
_cell.length_c   1.000
_cell.angle_alpha   90.00
_cell.angle_beta   90.00
_cell.angle_gamma   90.00
#
_symmetry.space_group_name_H-M   'P 1'
#
loop_
_entity.id
_entity.type
_entity.pdbx_description
1 polymer ?
#
loop_
_entity_poly.entity_id
_entity_poly.type
_entity_poly.pdbx_seq_one_letter_code
_entity_poly.pdbx_strand_id
1 'polypeptide(L)'
;MGFLKFCRIYPIVFLLIIFTDMKAQVNNKDNLMIGAEIFIEPGQSDYNVEGWFNTLLENNMEITRIRMFENYMKNEHGGWDFRLFDRAFSYAEKYHIKVYANLFPATDFTDVGGFKFPADEEHLNRIADYVKNVVIHFKEFSSLYGWVPINEPGGGNMNDPLAQKLYNTWLKEQNAKIEKDKLTDYHHPSFDHEKFLRYYNTWYLKWLTDEIRKYDSVNPVHVNNHAIFNLASQYDFPAWRTFLSSLGGSAHASWHFGFFTRRKYALAMSANSEILRSGAGNIPWFMTELQGGNNIYSGIEPMCPTKEEIGQWLWITIGAGSKGAIYWCLNPRASGSEAGEWAMVDFQNRPTDRLMEAGRIGTVLKEHQQLFSVAKPLNSKIHVVHVKESMWVENRLARDSSKDEIRLPGAVMKSALSYFEAFSYMGLQPSLEELGEFDFYHSSYQGHTMVLSHQIAIPVKYHDKLRYFVRKGGRLMIDGLTGYYDENAICIMINDFPLKDLFGGSVSEFKYMGNLFSLQIDGENLPTYALKGSIHPQSDSHNQVQKIICSDDHKIYGLINDYGEGNVVWIPSPIGLGARIADNYKPFIEFLQRHIDLSDAIRFEPFLDNVMMKTLKSGDEYITIVINKSDSEKTVKIMAPFALRNPAMLFSNGTAFIKNNLLEIGSEEIAVIHWNTH
;
A
#
# COMPACT_ATOMS: atom_id res chain seq x y z
N MET A 1 37.46 -68.22 -30.48
CA MET A 1 37.18 -67.72 -29.12
C MET A 1 37.36 -66.23 -29.15
N GLY A 2 36.48 -65.40 -29.25
CA GLY A 2 35.11 -65.29 -28.86
C GLY A 2 34.90 -63.96 -28.08
N PHE A 3 33.97 -63.23 -28.49
CA PHE A 3 33.25 -62.23 -27.71
C PHE A 3 33.69 -60.76 -27.67
N LEU A 4 32.98 -60.00 -28.46
CA LEU A 4 32.07 -58.86 -28.08
C LEU A 4 32.72 -57.54 -27.67
N LYS A 5 32.61 -56.61 -28.58
CA LYS A 5 32.45 -55.19 -28.22
C LYS A 5 31.29 -54.64 -29.03
N PHE A 6 30.13 -54.50 -28.39
CA PHE A 6 29.05 -53.60 -28.81
C PHE A 6 28.46 -52.94 -27.57
N CYS A 7 28.05 -51.72 -27.74
CA CYS A 7 27.35 -50.84 -26.78
C CYS A 7 28.22 -49.83 -26.06
N ARG A 8 28.14 -48.61 -26.58
CA ARG A 8 27.98 -47.36 -25.80
C ARG A 8 28.05 -46.14 -26.72
N ILE A 9 27.00 -45.86 -27.45
CA ILE A 9 26.73 -44.51 -27.97
C ILE A 9 25.20 -44.39 -28.01
N TYR A 10 24.59 -43.92 -26.91
CA TYR A 10 23.27 -43.29 -26.84
C TYR A 10 22.91 -43.03 -25.37
N PRO A 11 23.36 -41.93 -24.75
CA PRO A 11 22.47 -41.13 -23.92
C PRO A 11 22.73 -39.60 -23.96
N ILE A 12 23.55 -39.05 -24.89
CA ILE A 12 23.91 -37.62 -24.84
C ILE A 12 22.91 -36.75 -25.61
N VAL A 13 22.17 -37.29 -26.58
CA VAL A 13 21.22 -36.49 -27.39
C VAL A 13 19.89 -36.26 -26.70
N PHE A 14 19.50 -37.08 -25.73
CA PHE A 14 18.23 -36.91 -25.02
C PHE A 14 18.27 -35.86 -23.88
N LEU A 15 19.46 -35.52 -23.36
CA LEU A 15 19.60 -34.50 -22.31
C LEU A 15 19.62 -33.07 -22.83
N LEU A 16 19.96 -32.87 -24.13
CA LEU A 16 19.99 -31.52 -24.73
C LEU A 16 18.62 -31.02 -25.18
N ILE A 17 17.66 -31.89 -25.44
CA ILE A 17 16.30 -31.53 -25.87
C ILE A 17 15.43 -31.14 -24.65
N ILE A 18 15.71 -31.73 -23.48
CA ILE A 18 14.96 -31.38 -22.23
C ILE A 18 15.41 -30.01 -21.66
N PHE A 19 16.64 -29.58 -21.92
CA PHE A 19 17.13 -28.27 -21.45
C PHE A 19 16.70 -27.09 -22.33
N THR A 20 16.29 -27.30 -23.58
CA THR A 20 15.76 -26.23 -24.44
C THR A 20 14.28 -25.94 -24.19
N ASP A 21 13.48 -26.94 -23.79
CA ASP A 21 12.06 -26.72 -23.44
C ASP A 21 11.86 -26.15 -22.02
N MET A 22 12.79 -26.40 -21.10
CA MET A 22 12.70 -25.80 -19.76
C MET A 22 13.05 -24.30 -19.73
N LYS A 23 13.74 -23.76 -20.72
CA LYS A 23 14.01 -22.32 -20.84
C LYS A 23 12.86 -21.53 -21.46
N ALA A 24 11.94 -22.17 -22.16
CA ALA A 24 10.81 -21.50 -22.81
C ALA A 24 9.55 -21.38 -21.93
N GLN A 25 9.46 -22.10 -20.81
CA GLN A 25 8.28 -22.08 -19.92
C GLN A 25 8.43 -21.22 -18.65
N VAL A 26 9.59 -20.60 -18.42
CA VAL A 26 9.85 -19.81 -17.20
C VAL A 26 9.43 -18.33 -17.31
N ASN A 27 9.02 -17.80 -18.47
CA ASN A 27 9.08 -16.37 -18.74
C ASN A 27 7.75 -15.62 -18.97
N ASN A 28 6.59 -16.07 -18.50
CA ASN A 28 5.35 -15.30 -18.72
C ASN A 28 4.63 -14.82 -17.44
N LYS A 29 5.10 -15.18 -16.24
CA LYS A 29 4.42 -14.80 -14.98
C LYS A 29 4.97 -13.53 -14.30
N ASP A 30 6.12 -13.02 -14.70
CA ASP A 30 6.82 -11.93 -14.02
C ASP A 30 6.83 -10.60 -14.76
N ASN A 31 6.17 -10.52 -15.92
CA ASN A 31 6.16 -9.29 -16.71
C ASN A 31 5.31 -8.21 -16.04
N LEU A 32 5.82 -6.98 -16.03
CA LEU A 32 5.05 -5.79 -15.67
C LEU A 32 3.99 -5.54 -16.73
N MET A 33 2.74 -5.41 -16.31
CA MET A 33 1.60 -5.15 -17.19
C MET A 33 0.91 -3.85 -16.82
N ILE A 34 0.68 -2.99 -17.78
CA ILE A 34 -0.14 -1.81 -17.59
C ILE A 34 -1.40 -1.88 -18.46
N GLY A 35 -2.45 -1.21 -18.02
CA GLY A 35 -3.71 -1.18 -18.75
C GLY A 35 -4.69 -0.15 -18.22
N ALA A 36 -5.88 -0.17 -18.80
CA ALA A 36 -6.99 0.62 -18.31
C ALA A 36 -8.28 -0.22 -18.35
N GLU A 37 -9.15 0.00 -17.39
CA GLU A 37 -10.42 -0.71 -17.29
C GLU A 37 -11.36 -0.28 -18.43
N ILE A 38 -11.88 -1.24 -19.19
CA ILE A 38 -12.92 -0.99 -20.20
C ILE A 38 -14.27 -1.19 -19.54
N PHE A 39 -15.06 -0.13 -19.48
CA PHE A 39 -16.41 -0.18 -18.93
C PHE A 39 -17.41 -0.63 -20.00
N ILE A 40 -17.97 -1.82 -19.81
CA ILE A 40 -18.92 -2.44 -20.73
C ILE A 40 -20.34 -2.23 -20.24
N GLU A 41 -21.20 -1.62 -21.11
CA GLU A 41 -22.60 -1.30 -20.83
C GLU A 41 -23.51 -1.79 -21.97
N PRO A 42 -24.79 -2.10 -21.69
CA PRO A 42 -25.80 -2.30 -22.73
C PRO A 42 -25.93 -1.07 -23.64
N GLY A 43 -26.15 -1.30 -24.93
CA GLY A 43 -26.33 -0.25 -25.92
C GLY A 43 -25.05 0.26 -26.58
N GLN A 44 -23.86 -0.14 -26.10
CA GLN A 44 -22.60 0.19 -26.75
C GLN A 44 -22.46 -0.54 -28.11
N SER A 45 -22.00 0.18 -29.15
CA SER A 45 -21.79 -0.39 -30.48
C SER A 45 -20.57 -1.31 -30.53
N ASP A 46 -20.59 -2.29 -31.45
CA ASP A 46 -19.42 -3.14 -31.71
C ASP A 46 -18.19 -2.33 -32.09
N TYR A 47 -18.38 -1.33 -32.90
CA TYR A 47 -17.32 -0.42 -33.33
C TYR A 47 -16.61 0.25 -32.16
N ASN A 48 -17.35 0.76 -31.17
CA ASN A 48 -16.75 1.39 -29.99
C ASN A 48 -16.04 0.37 -29.11
N VAL A 49 -16.69 -0.74 -28.82
CA VAL A 49 -16.10 -1.77 -27.93
C VAL A 49 -14.81 -2.33 -28.53
N GLU A 50 -14.83 -2.69 -29.82
CA GLU A 50 -13.63 -3.15 -30.52
C GLU A 50 -12.54 -2.07 -30.55
N GLY A 51 -12.92 -0.81 -30.83
CA GLY A 51 -12.01 0.33 -30.86
C GLY A 51 -11.27 0.54 -29.53
N TRP A 52 -11.91 0.30 -28.38
CA TRP A 52 -11.27 0.44 -27.08
C TRP A 52 -10.18 -0.62 -26.85
N PHE A 53 -10.40 -1.87 -27.27
CA PHE A 53 -9.35 -2.90 -27.20
C PHE A 53 -8.17 -2.59 -28.11
N ASN A 54 -8.45 -2.08 -29.32
CA ASN A 54 -7.40 -1.60 -30.23
C ASN A 54 -6.61 -0.43 -29.61
N THR A 55 -7.32 0.51 -28.97
CA THR A 55 -6.69 1.66 -28.28
C THR A 55 -5.75 1.22 -27.17
N LEU A 56 -6.10 0.20 -26.38
CA LEU A 56 -5.17 -0.39 -25.40
C LEU A 56 -3.91 -0.92 -26.08
N LEU A 57 -4.05 -1.71 -27.14
CA LEU A 57 -2.92 -2.28 -27.87
C LEU A 57 -1.99 -1.19 -28.45
N GLU A 58 -2.56 -0.16 -29.10
CA GLU A 58 -1.82 0.96 -29.67
C GLU A 58 -1.04 1.77 -28.64
N ASN A 59 -1.48 1.76 -27.38
CA ASN A 59 -0.81 2.42 -26.25
C ASN A 59 0.01 1.45 -25.38
N ASN A 60 0.42 0.30 -25.94
CA ASN A 60 1.24 -0.71 -25.22
C ASN A 60 0.65 -1.17 -23.88
N MET A 61 -0.66 -1.18 -23.77
CA MET A 61 -1.40 -1.72 -22.63
C MET A 61 -1.78 -3.18 -22.92
N GLU A 62 -1.58 -4.07 -21.94
CA GLU A 62 -1.71 -5.51 -22.15
C GLU A 62 -2.79 -6.14 -21.25
N ILE A 63 -3.38 -5.35 -20.35
CA ILE A 63 -4.37 -5.84 -19.41
C ILE A 63 -5.52 -4.87 -19.25
N THR A 64 -6.70 -5.41 -19.06
CA THR A 64 -7.89 -4.65 -18.67
C THR A 64 -8.60 -5.33 -17.53
N ARG A 65 -9.53 -4.64 -16.91
CA ARG A 65 -10.49 -5.18 -15.96
C ARG A 65 -11.89 -4.90 -16.49
N ILE A 66 -12.81 -5.85 -16.34
CA ILE A 66 -14.20 -5.72 -16.80
C ILE A 66 -15.11 -6.03 -15.62
N ARG A 67 -16.01 -5.10 -15.30
CA ARG A 67 -17.04 -5.27 -14.27
C ARG A 67 -18.20 -6.07 -14.82
N MET A 68 -18.38 -7.28 -14.28
CA MET A 68 -19.32 -8.28 -14.75
C MET A 68 -20.68 -8.13 -14.03
N PHE A 69 -21.41 -7.05 -14.34
CA PHE A 69 -22.69 -6.76 -13.70
C PHE A 69 -23.74 -7.84 -14.02
N GLU A 70 -24.30 -8.47 -12.99
CA GLU A 70 -25.33 -9.51 -13.15
C GLU A 70 -26.54 -9.00 -13.90
N ASN A 71 -26.99 -7.75 -13.64
CA ASN A 71 -28.13 -7.14 -14.29
C ASN A 71 -27.95 -7.00 -15.82
N TYR A 72 -26.70 -6.94 -16.31
CA TYR A 72 -26.41 -6.88 -17.74
C TYR A 72 -26.36 -8.26 -18.41
N MET A 73 -26.43 -9.33 -17.60
CA MET A 73 -26.41 -10.73 -18.06
C MET A 73 -27.73 -11.46 -17.81
N LYS A 74 -28.78 -10.75 -17.45
CA LYS A 74 -30.14 -11.31 -17.31
C LYS A 74 -31.03 -10.82 -18.45
N ASN A 75 -31.76 -11.76 -19.06
CA ASN A 75 -32.81 -11.41 -20.01
C ASN A 75 -34.14 -11.10 -19.28
N GLU A 76 -35.15 -10.62 -20.04
CA GLU A 76 -36.47 -10.26 -19.52
C GLU A 76 -37.21 -11.42 -18.80
N HIS A 77 -36.82 -12.66 -19.05
CA HIS A 77 -37.39 -13.86 -18.43
C HIS A 77 -36.53 -14.41 -17.28
N GLY A 78 -35.48 -13.65 -16.84
CA GLY A 78 -34.56 -14.04 -15.76
C GLY A 78 -33.52 -15.10 -16.16
N GLY A 79 -33.47 -15.51 -17.43
CA GLY A 79 -32.43 -16.38 -17.96
C GLY A 79 -31.10 -15.66 -18.17
N TRP A 80 -30.02 -16.42 -18.32
CA TRP A 80 -28.69 -15.87 -18.58
C TRP A 80 -28.52 -15.48 -20.05
N ASP A 81 -27.94 -14.31 -20.27
CA ASP A 81 -27.54 -13.81 -21.58
C ASP A 81 -26.15 -13.18 -21.49
N PHE A 82 -25.13 -13.92 -21.90
CA PHE A 82 -23.74 -13.48 -21.80
C PHE A 82 -23.22 -12.71 -23.01
N ARG A 83 -24.01 -12.53 -24.08
CA ARG A 83 -23.58 -11.97 -25.37
C ARG A 83 -22.88 -10.62 -25.25
N LEU A 84 -23.29 -9.77 -24.29
CA LEU A 84 -22.66 -8.46 -24.06
C LEU A 84 -21.18 -8.63 -23.67
N PHE A 85 -20.88 -9.53 -22.75
CA PHE A 85 -19.53 -9.77 -22.27
C PHE A 85 -18.76 -10.74 -23.15
N ASP A 86 -19.41 -11.73 -23.78
CA ASP A 86 -18.77 -12.61 -24.79
C ASP A 86 -18.10 -11.80 -25.89
N ARG A 87 -18.77 -10.76 -26.35
CA ARG A 87 -18.24 -9.81 -27.32
C ARG A 87 -16.96 -9.13 -26.80
N ALA A 88 -16.96 -8.64 -25.57
CA ALA A 88 -15.79 -7.97 -24.98
C ALA A 88 -14.62 -8.94 -24.81
N PHE A 89 -14.86 -10.16 -24.31
CA PHE A 89 -13.82 -11.17 -24.16
C PHE A 89 -13.27 -11.65 -25.51
N SER A 90 -14.12 -11.75 -26.56
CA SER A 90 -13.67 -12.08 -27.92
C SER A 90 -12.77 -10.98 -28.51
N TYR A 91 -13.07 -9.70 -28.26
CA TYR A 91 -12.17 -8.62 -28.66
C TYR A 91 -10.88 -8.63 -27.84
N ALA A 92 -10.94 -8.93 -26.55
CA ALA A 92 -9.74 -9.11 -25.73
C ALA A 92 -8.83 -10.20 -26.31
N GLU A 93 -9.38 -11.35 -26.74
CA GLU A 93 -8.62 -12.40 -27.43
C GLU A 93 -8.01 -11.91 -28.74
N LYS A 94 -8.82 -11.23 -29.59
CA LYS A 94 -8.38 -10.70 -30.88
C LYS A 94 -7.18 -9.74 -30.75
N TYR A 95 -7.18 -8.90 -29.72
CA TYR A 95 -6.15 -7.89 -29.48
C TYR A 95 -5.09 -8.32 -28.44
N HIS A 96 -5.13 -9.58 -27.97
CA HIS A 96 -4.21 -10.15 -26.99
C HIS A 96 -4.19 -9.38 -25.66
N ILE A 97 -5.31 -8.83 -25.23
CA ILE A 97 -5.49 -8.11 -23.98
C ILE A 97 -5.95 -9.12 -22.91
N LYS A 98 -5.25 -9.17 -21.79
CA LYS A 98 -5.63 -9.96 -20.62
C LYS A 98 -6.78 -9.31 -19.87
N VAL A 99 -7.68 -10.11 -19.30
CA VAL A 99 -8.88 -9.62 -18.60
C VAL A 99 -8.92 -10.08 -17.16
N TYR A 100 -8.96 -9.16 -16.22
CA TYR A 100 -9.46 -9.42 -14.88
C TYR A 100 -11.00 -9.32 -14.92
N ALA A 101 -11.69 -10.42 -14.71
CA ALA A 101 -13.15 -10.46 -14.61
C ALA A 101 -13.58 -10.11 -13.17
N ASN A 102 -14.17 -8.95 -13.00
CA ASN A 102 -14.60 -8.46 -11.70
C ASN A 102 -16.08 -8.76 -11.46
N LEU A 103 -16.37 -9.55 -10.45
CA LEU A 103 -17.72 -10.01 -10.16
C LEU A 103 -18.56 -8.92 -9.48
N PHE A 104 -19.74 -8.67 -10.05
CA PHE A 104 -20.73 -7.72 -9.54
C PHE A 104 -22.12 -8.40 -9.50
N PRO A 105 -22.42 -9.15 -8.43
CA PRO A 105 -23.74 -9.74 -8.26
C PRO A 105 -24.81 -8.65 -8.13
N ALA A 106 -26.04 -8.96 -8.54
CA ALA A 106 -27.16 -8.03 -8.47
C ALA A 106 -27.43 -7.57 -7.04
N THR A 107 -27.40 -6.26 -6.86
CA THR A 107 -27.69 -5.56 -5.61
C THR A 107 -28.41 -4.26 -5.92
N ASP A 108 -28.89 -3.55 -4.91
CA ASP A 108 -29.59 -2.27 -5.10
C ASP A 108 -28.66 -1.13 -5.59
N PHE A 109 -27.34 -1.39 -5.67
CA PHE A 109 -26.32 -0.39 -6.03
C PHE A 109 -25.30 -0.97 -7.02
N THR A 110 -25.76 -1.53 -8.11
CA THR A 110 -24.88 -2.18 -9.09
C THR A 110 -24.09 -1.20 -9.96
N ASP A 111 -24.49 0.05 -10.04
CA ASP A 111 -23.90 1.06 -10.92
C ASP A 111 -22.75 1.86 -10.27
N VAL A 112 -22.59 1.80 -8.95
CA VAL A 112 -21.62 2.63 -8.21
C VAL A 112 -20.26 1.96 -8.02
N GLY A 113 -20.08 0.76 -8.52
CA GLY A 113 -18.83 0.03 -8.31
C GLY A 113 -18.57 -0.38 -6.87
N GLY A 114 -19.46 -0.03 -5.96
CA GLY A 114 -19.39 -0.38 -4.55
C GLY A 114 -19.64 -1.85 -4.31
N PHE A 115 -19.04 -2.31 -3.25
CA PHE A 115 -19.21 -3.65 -2.77
C PHE A 115 -20.49 -3.79 -1.95
N LYS A 116 -21.14 -4.95 -2.07
CA LYS A 116 -22.34 -5.29 -1.31
C LYS A 116 -22.16 -6.60 -0.57
N PHE A 117 -22.27 -6.56 0.74
CA PHE A 117 -22.38 -7.76 1.57
C PHE A 117 -23.74 -8.42 1.40
N PRO A 118 -23.83 -9.77 1.50
CA PRO A 118 -25.10 -10.46 1.47
C PRO A 118 -25.94 -10.11 2.71
N ALA A 119 -27.21 -9.72 2.50
CA ALA A 119 -28.12 -9.36 3.57
C ALA A 119 -28.52 -10.58 4.42
N ASP A 120 -28.76 -11.70 3.75
CA ASP A 120 -29.23 -12.96 4.34
C ASP A 120 -28.70 -14.17 3.59
N GLU A 121 -29.10 -15.37 4.02
CA GLU A 121 -28.68 -16.64 3.38
C GLU A 121 -29.28 -16.82 1.99
N GLU A 122 -30.46 -16.33 1.73
CA GLU A 122 -31.08 -16.40 0.40
C GLU A 122 -30.31 -15.53 -0.59
N HIS A 123 -29.93 -14.32 -0.20
CA HIS A 123 -29.06 -13.45 -0.99
C HIS A 123 -27.70 -14.10 -1.23
N LEU A 124 -27.11 -14.72 -0.21
CA LEU A 124 -25.84 -15.44 -0.35
C LEU A 124 -25.95 -16.59 -1.38
N ASN A 125 -27.07 -17.35 -1.39
CA ASN A 125 -27.32 -18.39 -2.38
C ASN A 125 -27.50 -17.82 -3.79
N ARG A 126 -28.16 -16.67 -3.96
CA ARG A 126 -28.26 -15.99 -5.27
C ARG A 126 -26.88 -15.56 -5.79
N ILE A 127 -26.03 -15.05 -4.90
CA ILE A 127 -24.63 -14.71 -5.25
C ILE A 127 -23.87 -15.97 -5.69
N ALA A 128 -24.04 -17.10 -4.99
CA ALA A 128 -23.42 -18.37 -5.39
C ALA A 128 -23.87 -18.84 -6.77
N ASP A 129 -25.17 -18.70 -7.11
CA ASP A 129 -25.69 -19.03 -8.43
C ASP A 129 -25.11 -18.12 -9.53
N TYR A 130 -25.01 -16.81 -9.24
CA TYR A 130 -24.34 -15.87 -10.13
C TYR A 130 -22.87 -16.26 -10.38
N VAL A 131 -22.10 -16.49 -9.31
CA VAL A 131 -20.67 -16.89 -9.41
C VAL A 131 -20.53 -18.16 -10.23
N LYS A 132 -21.37 -19.17 -9.96
CA LYS A 132 -21.37 -20.43 -10.72
C LYS A 132 -21.53 -20.21 -12.22
N ASN A 133 -22.58 -19.50 -12.62
CA ASN A 133 -22.91 -19.34 -14.04
C ASN A 133 -21.86 -18.51 -14.79
N VAL A 134 -21.37 -17.43 -14.17
CA VAL A 134 -20.33 -16.56 -14.75
C VAL A 134 -19.00 -17.30 -14.85
N VAL A 135 -18.57 -17.98 -13.80
CA VAL A 135 -17.27 -18.67 -13.79
C VAL A 135 -17.26 -19.85 -14.77
N ILE A 136 -18.32 -20.66 -14.82
CA ILE A 136 -18.39 -21.78 -15.80
C ILE A 136 -18.30 -21.27 -17.22
N HIS A 137 -18.96 -20.14 -17.55
CA HIS A 137 -19.01 -19.60 -18.89
C HIS A 137 -17.69 -18.95 -19.31
N PHE A 138 -17.15 -18.02 -18.48
CA PHE A 138 -16.01 -17.19 -18.89
C PHE A 138 -14.64 -17.81 -18.65
N LYS A 139 -14.49 -18.87 -17.85
CA LYS A 139 -13.19 -19.54 -17.65
C LYS A 139 -12.59 -20.15 -18.92
N GLU A 140 -13.40 -20.39 -19.95
CA GLU A 140 -12.96 -20.97 -21.21
C GLU A 140 -12.32 -19.93 -22.18
N PHE A 141 -12.46 -18.62 -21.92
CA PHE A 141 -11.82 -17.60 -22.72
C PHE A 141 -10.32 -17.51 -22.42
N SER A 142 -9.50 -17.55 -23.46
CA SER A 142 -8.02 -17.46 -23.34
C SER A 142 -7.55 -16.08 -22.90
N SER A 143 -8.39 -15.06 -23.04
CA SER A 143 -8.14 -13.70 -22.54
C SER A 143 -8.34 -13.58 -21.02
N LEU A 144 -9.02 -14.50 -20.37
CA LEU A 144 -9.21 -14.46 -18.93
C LEU A 144 -7.86 -14.59 -18.21
N TYR A 145 -7.46 -13.54 -17.52
CA TYR A 145 -6.25 -13.54 -16.71
C TYR A 145 -6.52 -13.97 -15.25
N GLY A 146 -7.67 -13.56 -14.71
CA GLY A 146 -8.05 -13.92 -13.35
C GLY A 146 -9.37 -13.31 -12.91
N TRP A 147 -9.80 -13.69 -11.72
CA TRP A 147 -11.05 -13.28 -11.10
C TRP A 147 -10.83 -12.23 -10.02
N VAL A 148 -11.67 -11.20 -10.00
CA VAL A 148 -11.77 -10.28 -8.88
C VAL A 148 -13.13 -10.53 -8.20
N PRO A 149 -13.15 -11.28 -7.08
CA PRO A 149 -14.40 -11.72 -6.44
C PRO A 149 -15.29 -10.57 -5.99
N ILE A 150 -14.69 -9.42 -5.68
CA ILE A 150 -15.33 -8.27 -5.07
C ILE A 150 -14.53 -7.02 -5.36
N ASN A 151 -15.22 -5.93 -5.66
CA ASN A 151 -14.61 -4.62 -5.78
C ASN A 151 -14.55 -3.94 -4.42
N GLU A 152 -13.36 -3.51 -4.00
CA GLU A 152 -13.16 -2.63 -2.85
C GLU A 152 -13.88 -3.12 -1.58
N PRO A 153 -13.49 -4.29 -1.01
CA PRO A 153 -14.09 -4.80 0.21
C PRO A 153 -13.91 -3.81 1.35
N GLY A 154 -14.91 -3.70 2.19
CA GLY A 154 -14.86 -2.86 3.39
C GLY A 154 -16.25 -2.59 3.94
N GLY A 155 -16.36 -2.50 5.25
CA GLY A 155 -17.62 -2.27 5.91
C GLY A 155 -18.51 -3.51 5.98
N GLY A 156 -19.71 -3.41 5.52
CA GLY A 156 -20.80 -4.35 5.71
C GLY A 156 -21.84 -3.77 6.66
N ASN A 157 -23.10 -4.10 6.43
CA ASN A 157 -24.17 -3.63 7.30
C ASN A 157 -24.36 -4.62 8.46
N MET A 158 -23.95 -4.22 9.65
CA MET A 158 -24.08 -5.04 10.86
C MET A 158 -25.52 -5.32 11.27
N ASN A 159 -26.50 -4.62 10.69
CA ASN A 159 -27.93 -4.87 10.94
C ASN A 159 -28.50 -5.98 10.05
N ASP A 160 -27.75 -6.43 9.03
CA ASP A 160 -28.19 -7.52 8.17
C ASP A 160 -28.30 -8.83 8.96
N PRO A 161 -29.35 -9.63 8.72
CA PRO A 161 -29.59 -10.88 9.45
C PRO A 161 -28.41 -11.86 9.39
N LEU A 162 -27.73 -11.97 8.24
CA LEU A 162 -26.57 -12.82 8.10
C LEU A 162 -25.38 -12.29 8.90
N ALA A 163 -25.12 -11.00 8.86
CA ALA A 163 -24.04 -10.38 9.63
C ALA A 163 -24.24 -10.60 11.14
N GLN A 164 -25.47 -10.41 11.64
CA GLN A 164 -25.79 -10.65 13.04
C GLN A 164 -25.65 -12.13 13.46
N LYS A 165 -26.08 -13.05 12.61
CA LYS A 165 -25.89 -14.50 12.85
C LYS A 165 -24.41 -14.85 12.96
N LEU A 166 -23.61 -14.37 12.01
CA LEU A 166 -22.16 -14.59 11.98
C LEU A 166 -21.46 -13.91 13.17
N TYR A 167 -21.86 -12.69 13.53
CA TYR A 167 -21.33 -12.00 14.70
C TYR A 167 -21.57 -12.77 16.00
N ASN A 168 -22.79 -13.24 16.22
CA ASN A 168 -23.13 -14.01 17.41
C ASN A 168 -22.33 -15.34 17.49
N THR A 169 -22.09 -15.99 16.35
CA THR A 169 -21.30 -17.22 16.28
C THR A 169 -19.84 -16.92 16.59
N TRP A 170 -19.27 -15.91 15.92
CA TRP A 170 -17.90 -15.47 16.11
C TRP A 170 -17.64 -15.03 17.57
N LEU A 171 -18.57 -14.27 18.17
CA LEU A 171 -18.45 -13.81 19.56
C LEU A 171 -18.41 -15.00 20.54
N LYS A 172 -19.23 -16.03 20.34
CA LYS A 172 -19.18 -17.25 21.15
C LYS A 172 -17.82 -17.95 21.03
N GLU A 173 -17.26 -18.02 19.83
CA GLU A 173 -15.95 -18.61 19.60
C GLU A 173 -14.81 -17.79 20.24
N GLN A 174 -14.88 -16.44 20.20
CA GLN A 174 -13.90 -15.60 20.86
C GLN A 174 -13.98 -15.75 22.39
N ASN A 175 -15.18 -15.70 22.97
CA ASN A 175 -15.38 -15.86 24.41
C ASN A 175 -14.89 -17.22 24.92
N ALA A 176 -14.98 -18.29 24.11
CA ALA A 176 -14.45 -19.59 24.47
C ALA A 176 -12.91 -19.66 24.51
N LYS A 177 -12.24 -18.73 23.82
CA LYS A 177 -10.77 -18.65 23.77
C LYS A 177 -10.16 -17.75 24.87
N ILE A 178 -10.98 -16.94 25.55
CA ILE A 178 -10.50 -16.06 26.61
C ILE A 178 -10.10 -16.92 27.81
N GLU A 179 -8.82 -16.90 28.16
CA GLU A 179 -8.31 -17.47 29.39
C GLU A 179 -8.85 -16.65 30.58
N LYS A 180 -9.56 -17.29 31.49
CA LYS A 180 -10.16 -16.62 32.67
C LYS A 180 -9.15 -15.84 33.53
N ASP A 181 -7.90 -16.28 33.54
CA ASP A 181 -6.82 -15.68 34.33
C ASP A 181 -6.28 -14.38 33.72
N LYS A 182 -6.72 -14.01 32.50
CA LYS A 182 -6.35 -12.75 31.82
C LYS A 182 -7.46 -11.71 31.81
N LEU A 183 -8.56 -11.95 32.51
CA LEU A 183 -9.61 -10.95 32.66
C LEU A 183 -9.09 -9.84 33.59
N THR A 184 -9.15 -8.61 33.11
CA THR A 184 -8.88 -7.43 33.93
C THR A 184 -10.12 -7.04 34.71
N ASP A 185 -9.92 -6.52 35.94
CA ASP A 185 -11.00 -5.96 36.74
C ASP A 185 -11.42 -4.54 36.27
N TYR A 186 -10.68 -3.95 35.33
CA TYR A 186 -11.00 -2.65 34.79
C TYR A 186 -12.13 -2.72 33.78
N HIS A 187 -13.08 -1.77 33.89
CA HIS A 187 -14.05 -1.53 32.83
C HIS A 187 -13.36 -0.89 31.63
N HIS A 188 -13.48 -1.53 30.47
CA HIS A 188 -12.94 -1.04 29.22
C HIS A 188 -13.96 -1.21 28.07
N PRO A 189 -13.86 -0.41 26.99
CA PRO A 189 -14.72 -0.58 25.83
C PRO A 189 -14.43 -1.94 25.16
N SER A 190 -15.49 -2.58 24.64
CA SER A 190 -15.31 -3.72 23.75
C SER A 190 -14.96 -3.24 22.34
N PHE A 191 -13.97 -3.88 21.72
CA PHE A 191 -13.61 -3.71 20.32
C PHE A 191 -14.08 -4.90 19.45
N ASP A 192 -15.08 -5.64 19.92
CA ASP A 192 -15.61 -6.81 19.20
C ASP A 192 -16.22 -6.42 17.86
N HIS A 193 -16.79 -5.23 17.73
CA HIS A 193 -17.31 -4.72 16.47
C HIS A 193 -16.19 -4.55 15.43
N GLU A 194 -15.10 -3.86 15.79
CA GLU A 194 -13.95 -3.61 14.91
C GLU A 194 -13.23 -4.90 14.53
N LYS A 195 -13.05 -5.80 15.49
CA LYS A 195 -12.48 -7.14 15.28
C LYS A 195 -13.35 -7.98 14.36
N PHE A 196 -14.67 -7.91 14.55
CA PHE A 196 -15.62 -8.64 13.70
C PHE A 196 -15.68 -8.09 12.28
N LEU A 197 -15.64 -6.78 12.07
CA LEU A 197 -15.59 -6.21 10.70
C LEU A 197 -14.38 -6.74 9.93
N ARG A 198 -13.22 -6.80 10.57
CA ARG A 198 -12.00 -7.40 9.97
C ARG A 198 -12.20 -8.88 9.64
N TYR A 199 -12.81 -9.65 10.56
CA TYR A 199 -13.17 -11.04 10.34
C TYR A 199 -14.20 -11.18 9.21
N TYR A 200 -15.25 -10.37 9.19
CA TYR A 200 -16.34 -10.45 8.23
C TYR A 200 -15.89 -10.14 6.80
N ASN A 201 -15.05 -9.12 6.64
CA ASN A 201 -14.40 -8.83 5.34
C ASN A 201 -13.62 -10.04 4.84
N THR A 202 -12.82 -10.65 5.71
CA THR A 202 -12.00 -11.82 5.37
C THR A 202 -12.86 -13.04 5.07
N TRP A 203 -13.88 -13.29 5.89
CA TRP A 203 -14.81 -14.38 5.72
C TRP A 203 -15.52 -14.30 4.35
N TYR A 204 -16.06 -13.14 4.00
CA TYR A 204 -16.82 -13.00 2.76
C TYR A 204 -15.92 -13.08 1.52
N LEU A 205 -14.77 -12.45 1.55
CA LEU A 205 -13.79 -12.54 0.46
C LEU A 205 -13.34 -14.01 0.25
N LYS A 206 -13.09 -14.72 1.36
CA LYS A 206 -12.74 -16.13 1.28
C LYS A 206 -13.89 -16.97 0.75
N TRP A 207 -15.11 -16.74 1.21
CA TRP A 207 -16.30 -17.44 0.74
C TRP A 207 -16.49 -17.26 -0.78
N LEU A 208 -16.39 -16.04 -1.30
CA LEU A 208 -16.44 -15.78 -2.74
C LEU A 208 -15.30 -16.48 -3.50
N THR A 209 -14.12 -16.49 -2.95
CA THR A 209 -12.98 -17.21 -3.54
C THR A 209 -13.23 -18.72 -3.58
N ASP A 210 -13.76 -19.28 -2.50
CA ASP A 210 -14.11 -20.71 -2.43
C ASP A 210 -15.24 -21.04 -3.43
N GLU A 211 -16.23 -20.17 -3.63
CA GLU A 211 -17.26 -20.34 -4.66
C GLU A 211 -16.67 -20.37 -6.08
N ILE A 212 -15.75 -19.45 -6.40
CA ILE A 212 -15.02 -19.46 -7.68
C ILE A 212 -14.25 -20.78 -7.85
N ARG A 213 -13.53 -21.22 -6.81
CA ARG A 213 -12.69 -22.41 -6.84
C ARG A 213 -13.43 -23.71 -7.05
N LYS A 214 -14.75 -23.77 -6.80
CA LYS A 214 -15.60 -24.93 -7.14
C LYS A 214 -15.64 -25.17 -8.66
N TYR A 215 -15.50 -24.15 -9.48
CA TYR A 215 -15.69 -24.20 -10.93
C TYR A 215 -14.42 -23.86 -11.72
N ASP A 216 -13.48 -23.11 -11.11
CA ASP A 216 -12.20 -22.75 -11.70
C ASP A 216 -11.08 -22.82 -10.66
N SER A 217 -10.28 -23.89 -10.73
CA SER A 217 -9.16 -24.12 -9.82
C SER A 217 -7.83 -23.53 -10.34
N VAL A 218 -7.78 -22.99 -11.56
CA VAL A 218 -6.55 -22.65 -12.29
C VAL A 218 -6.30 -21.15 -12.29
N ASN A 219 -7.29 -20.36 -12.72
CA ASN A 219 -7.07 -18.92 -12.92
C ASN A 219 -6.84 -18.17 -11.60
N PRO A 220 -5.96 -17.16 -11.58
CA PRO A 220 -5.69 -16.35 -10.40
C PRO A 220 -6.94 -15.72 -9.79
N VAL A 221 -6.92 -15.52 -8.47
CA VAL A 221 -7.93 -14.74 -7.75
C VAL A 221 -7.24 -13.54 -7.13
N HIS A 222 -7.79 -12.36 -7.36
CA HIS A 222 -7.26 -11.06 -7.00
C HIS A 222 -8.30 -10.23 -6.26
N VAL A 223 -7.88 -9.27 -5.43
CA VAL A 223 -8.77 -8.27 -4.84
C VAL A 223 -8.06 -6.92 -4.76
N ASN A 224 -8.80 -5.83 -5.02
CA ASN A 224 -8.36 -4.48 -4.74
C ASN A 224 -9.01 -3.96 -3.45
N ASN A 225 -8.22 -3.43 -2.54
CA ASN A 225 -8.73 -2.66 -1.39
C ASN A 225 -8.86 -1.17 -1.77
N HIS A 226 -9.49 -0.36 -0.91
CA HIS A 226 -9.62 1.09 -1.09
C HIS A 226 -9.45 1.86 0.22
N ALA A 227 -9.35 3.18 0.15
CA ALA A 227 -9.27 4.10 1.29
C ALA A 227 -8.28 3.60 2.38
N ILE A 228 -7.09 3.15 1.94
CA ILE A 228 -6.15 2.37 2.75
C ILE A 228 -5.72 3.09 4.03
N PHE A 229 -5.63 4.43 4.01
CA PHE A 229 -5.24 5.21 5.19
C PHE A 229 -6.30 5.19 6.30
N ASN A 230 -7.57 5.03 5.93
CA ASN A 230 -8.69 4.96 6.89
C ASN A 230 -9.05 3.52 7.25
N LEU A 231 -8.95 2.60 6.30
CA LEU A 231 -9.51 1.25 6.40
C LEU A 231 -8.46 0.15 6.63
N ALA A 232 -7.16 0.48 6.72
CA ALA A 232 -6.10 -0.52 6.90
C ALA A 232 -6.37 -1.49 8.08
N SER A 233 -6.97 -1.01 9.17
CA SER A 233 -7.32 -1.84 10.33
C SER A 233 -8.44 -2.86 10.07
N GLN A 234 -9.20 -2.72 8.98
CA GLN A 234 -10.26 -3.65 8.56
C GLN A 234 -9.77 -4.74 7.60
N TYR A 235 -8.54 -4.65 7.09
CA TYR A 235 -7.98 -5.60 6.14
C TYR A 235 -7.05 -6.58 6.84
N ASP A 236 -7.30 -7.88 6.65
CA ASP A 236 -6.45 -8.96 7.17
C ASP A 236 -5.56 -9.52 6.07
N PHE A 237 -4.60 -8.69 5.60
CA PHE A 237 -3.71 -9.09 4.53
C PHE A 237 -2.96 -10.40 4.81
N PRO A 238 -2.45 -10.69 6.02
CA PRO A 238 -1.86 -11.98 6.33
C PRO A 238 -2.80 -13.16 6.09
N ALA A 239 -4.08 -13.03 6.45
CA ALA A 239 -5.08 -14.06 6.16
C ALA A 239 -5.40 -14.13 4.65
N TRP A 240 -5.53 -12.98 3.98
CA TRP A 240 -5.84 -12.91 2.55
C TRP A 240 -4.77 -13.56 1.68
N ARG A 241 -3.49 -13.41 2.02
CA ARG A 241 -2.35 -14.07 1.32
C ARG A 241 -2.45 -15.60 1.28
N THR A 242 -3.24 -16.20 2.16
CA THR A 242 -3.37 -17.67 2.22
C THR A 242 -4.27 -18.24 1.14
N PHE A 243 -5.14 -17.43 0.52
CA PHE A 243 -6.11 -17.89 -0.47
C PHE A 243 -6.16 -17.04 -1.75
N LEU A 244 -5.60 -15.84 -1.75
CA LEU A 244 -5.47 -15.00 -2.95
C LEU A 244 -4.18 -15.33 -3.72
N SER A 245 -4.23 -15.14 -5.04
CA SER A 245 -3.07 -15.25 -5.93
C SER A 245 -2.28 -13.94 -6.03
N SER A 246 -2.95 -12.82 -5.81
CA SER A 246 -2.35 -11.48 -5.81
C SER A 246 -3.20 -10.51 -5.01
N LEU A 247 -2.56 -9.45 -4.50
CA LEU A 247 -3.22 -8.34 -3.80
C LEU A 247 -3.23 -7.10 -4.70
N GLY A 248 -4.24 -6.27 -4.57
CA GLY A 248 -4.33 -5.00 -5.27
C GLY A 248 -4.86 -3.87 -4.43
N GLY A 249 -4.89 -2.70 -5.03
CA GLY A 249 -5.44 -1.51 -4.42
C GLY A 249 -6.05 -0.55 -5.41
N SER A 250 -6.88 0.32 -4.87
CA SER A 250 -7.43 1.50 -5.54
C SER A 250 -6.72 2.75 -5.02
N ALA A 251 -6.34 3.61 -5.95
CA ALA A 251 -5.61 4.85 -5.68
C ALA A 251 -6.18 6.00 -6.50
N HIS A 252 -7.45 6.30 -6.26
CA HIS A 252 -8.11 7.48 -6.81
C HIS A 252 -7.77 8.69 -5.94
N ALA A 253 -7.01 9.63 -6.47
CA ALA A 253 -6.54 10.79 -5.70
C ALA A 253 -7.70 11.59 -5.09
N SER A 254 -8.78 11.78 -5.87
CA SER A 254 -9.99 12.51 -5.43
C SER A 254 -10.87 11.76 -4.42
N TRP A 255 -10.63 10.45 -4.21
CA TRP A 255 -11.37 9.64 -3.23
C TRP A 255 -10.54 9.29 -1.99
N HIS A 256 -9.26 8.95 -2.17
CA HIS A 256 -8.51 8.21 -1.16
C HIS A 256 -7.40 9.02 -0.52
N PHE A 257 -7.05 10.18 -1.09
CA PHE A 257 -5.89 10.95 -0.64
C PHE A 257 -6.26 12.16 0.24
N GLY A 258 -7.40 12.09 0.93
CA GLY A 258 -7.88 13.17 1.80
C GLY A 258 -6.97 13.54 2.97
N PHE A 259 -5.94 12.73 3.27
CA PHE A 259 -4.88 13.09 4.23
C PHE A 259 -3.79 13.98 3.64
N PHE A 260 -3.86 14.27 2.34
CA PHE A 260 -2.86 15.02 1.59
C PHE A 260 -3.51 16.11 0.75
N THR A 261 -2.81 17.19 0.52
CA THR A 261 -3.14 18.15 -0.53
C THR A 261 -2.67 17.63 -1.89
N ARG A 262 -3.22 18.15 -2.99
CA ARG A 262 -2.86 17.72 -4.35
C ARG A 262 -1.35 17.79 -4.63
N ARG A 263 -0.67 18.79 -4.09
CA ARG A 263 0.79 18.95 -4.20
C ARG A 263 1.55 17.73 -3.64
N LYS A 264 0.96 16.99 -2.72
CA LYS A 264 1.52 15.80 -2.05
C LYS A 264 0.91 14.47 -2.54
N TYR A 265 0.16 14.45 -3.64
CA TYR A 265 -0.45 13.21 -4.12
C TYR A 265 0.56 12.16 -4.61
N ALA A 266 1.73 12.56 -5.11
CA ALA A 266 2.82 11.63 -5.38
C ALA A 266 3.28 10.91 -4.10
N LEU A 267 3.38 11.64 -2.98
CA LEU A 267 3.69 11.07 -1.67
C LEU A 267 2.58 10.14 -1.16
N ALA A 268 1.32 10.53 -1.32
CA ALA A 268 0.17 9.69 -0.98
C ALA A 268 0.18 8.37 -1.76
N MET A 269 0.46 8.43 -3.07
CA MET A 269 0.62 7.26 -3.93
C MET A 269 1.76 6.36 -3.43
N SER A 270 2.88 6.96 -3.04
CA SER A 270 4.01 6.21 -2.49
C SER A 270 3.64 5.49 -1.19
N ALA A 271 2.99 6.18 -0.25
CA ALA A 271 2.56 5.60 1.02
C ALA A 271 1.52 4.48 0.82
N ASN A 272 0.52 4.69 -0.05
CA ASN A 272 -0.46 3.66 -0.42
C ASN A 272 0.24 2.41 -0.99
N SER A 273 1.18 2.61 -1.92
CA SER A 273 1.94 1.51 -2.54
C SER A 273 2.78 0.74 -1.53
N GLU A 274 3.37 1.40 -0.53
CA GLU A 274 4.16 0.71 0.51
C GLU A 274 3.29 -0.10 1.47
N ILE A 275 2.09 0.36 1.84
CA ILE A 275 1.13 -0.43 2.62
C ILE A 275 0.71 -1.68 1.82
N LEU A 276 0.43 -1.53 0.52
CA LEU A 276 0.06 -2.67 -0.34
C LEU A 276 1.20 -3.67 -0.49
N ARG A 277 2.42 -3.19 -0.72
CA ARG A 277 3.61 -4.03 -0.83
C ARG A 277 3.85 -4.83 0.44
N SER A 278 3.76 -4.18 1.58
CA SER A 278 3.87 -4.82 2.89
C SER A 278 2.76 -5.84 3.11
N GLY A 279 1.51 -5.46 2.86
CA GLY A 279 0.35 -6.34 2.97
C GLY A 279 0.38 -7.54 2.02
N ALA A 280 0.93 -7.39 0.82
CA ALA A 280 1.12 -8.48 -0.13
C ALA A 280 2.18 -9.48 0.33
N GLY A 281 3.22 -9.02 1.03
CA GLY A 281 4.30 -9.88 1.51
C GLY A 281 4.98 -10.64 0.36
N ASN A 282 4.72 -11.93 0.24
CA ASN A 282 5.34 -12.80 -0.75
C ASN A 282 4.49 -13.07 -2.01
N ILE A 283 3.22 -12.61 -2.06
CA ILE A 283 2.42 -12.70 -3.28
C ILE A 283 2.59 -11.42 -4.13
N PRO A 284 2.43 -11.49 -5.46
CA PRO A 284 2.47 -10.31 -6.30
C PRO A 284 1.36 -9.32 -5.96
N TRP A 285 1.59 -8.03 -6.22
CA TRP A 285 0.57 -7.02 -6.06
C TRP A 285 0.49 -6.10 -7.28
N PHE A 286 -0.70 -5.49 -7.46
CA PHE A 286 -1.03 -4.61 -8.57
C PHE A 286 -1.79 -3.39 -8.07
N MET A 287 -1.64 -2.24 -8.75
CA MET A 287 -2.54 -1.12 -8.55
C MET A 287 -3.68 -1.22 -9.57
N THR A 288 -4.79 -1.83 -9.20
CA THR A 288 -5.83 -2.24 -10.15
C THR A 288 -7.00 -1.27 -10.32
N GLU A 289 -6.97 -0.16 -9.61
CA GLU A 289 -7.77 1.03 -9.92
C GLU A 289 -6.94 2.29 -9.63
N LEU A 290 -6.22 2.76 -10.63
CA LEU A 290 -5.47 4.01 -10.57
C LEU A 290 -6.26 5.11 -11.28
N GLN A 291 -6.41 6.30 -10.68
CA GLN A 291 -7.16 7.38 -11.34
C GLN A 291 -6.58 7.72 -12.72
N GLY A 292 -7.37 7.56 -13.78
CA GLY A 292 -6.97 7.80 -15.17
C GLY A 292 -7.49 9.10 -15.76
N GLY A 293 -8.70 9.50 -15.37
CA GLY A 293 -9.38 10.65 -15.93
C GLY A 293 -9.96 11.60 -14.88
N ASN A 294 -10.69 12.58 -15.38
CA ASN A 294 -11.34 13.60 -14.55
C ASN A 294 -12.61 13.08 -13.90
N ASN A 295 -12.88 13.55 -12.70
CA ASN A 295 -14.20 13.51 -12.08
C ASN A 295 -14.74 14.92 -11.87
N ILE A 296 -16.06 15.06 -11.90
CA ILE A 296 -16.76 16.36 -11.78
C ILE A 296 -17.73 16.32 -10.60
N TYR A 297 -18.59 15.30 -10.53
CA TYR A 297 -19.57 15.10 -9.47
C TYR A 297 -19.27 13.92 -8.57
N SER A 298 -18.57 12.92 -9.07
CA SER A 298 -18.09 11.81 -8.27
C SER A 298 -16.78 12.16 -7.55
N GLY A 299 -16.41 11.39 -6.52
CA GLY A 299 -15.24 11.71 -5.70
C GLY A 299 -15.59 12.67 -4.55
N ILE A 300 -14.61 12.95 -3.69
CA ILE A 300 -14.76 13.92 -2.59
C ILE A 300 -14.66 15.34 -3.16
N GLU A 301 -13.75 15.55 -4.11
CA GLU A 301 -13.54 16.83 -4.78
C GLU A 301 -13.37 16.62 -6.29
N PRO A 302 -13.84 17.57 -7.12
CA PRO A 302 -13.62 17.49 -8.57
C PRO A 302 -12.11 17.60 -8.87
N MET A 303 -11.64 16.74 -9.76
CA MET A 303 -10.22 16.70 -10.14
C MET A 303 -10.04 16.25 -11.58
N CYS A 304 -9.11 16.87 -12.29
CA CYS A 304 -8.55 16.37 -13.53
C CYS A 304 -7.04 16.15 -13.35
N PRO A 305 -6.55 14.90 -13.35
CA PRO A 305 -5.13 14.65 -13.28
C PRO A 305 -4.43 15.15 -14.53
N THR A 306 -3.21 15.68 -14.38
CA THR A 306 -2.37 16.02 -15.52
C THR A 306 -1.66 14.77 -16.05
N LYS A 307 -1.10 14.85 -17.27
CA LYS A 307 -0.29 13.76 -17.82
C LYS A 307 0.95 13.47 -16.95
N GLU A 308 1.53 14.52 -16.34
CA GLU A 308 2.65 14.41 -15.42
C GLU A 308 2.25 13.59 -14.17
N GLU A 309 1.09 13.89 -13.58
CA GLU A 309 0.56 13.13 -12.42
C GLU A 309 0.31 11.66 -12.78
N ILE A 310 -0.25 11.38 -13.98
CA ILE A 310 -0.44 10.00 -14.48
C ILE A 310 0.89 9.26 -14.55
N GLY A 311 1.91 9.86 -15.10
CA GLY A 311 3.25 9.29 -15.20
C GLY A 311 3.90 9.10 -13.82
N GLN A 312 3.82 10.11 -12.94
CA GLN A 312 4.35 10.05 -11.57
C GLN A 312 3.74 8.89 -10.79
N TRP A 313 2.42 8.77 -10.80
CA TRP A 313 1.73 7.71 -10.04
C TRP A 313 2.09 6.31 -10.54
N LEU A 314 2.17 6.14 -11.86
CA LEU A 314 2.57 4.85 -12.45
C LEU A 314 4.01 4.48 -12.08
N TRP A 315 4.97 5.40 -12.23
CA TRP A 315 6.36 5.13 -11.89
C TRP A 315 6.57 4.90 -10.39
N ILE A 316 5.82 5.60 -9.50
CA ILE A 316 5.86 5.36 -8.05
C ILE A 316 5.39 3.94 -7.75
N THR A 317 4.30 3.51 -8.35
CA THR A 317 3.73 2.18 -8.18
C THR A 317 4.72 1.09 -8.62
N ILE A 318 5.36 1.26 -9.79
CA ILE A 318 6.42 0.38 -10.29
C ILE A 318 7.62 0.39 -9.34
N GLY A 319 8.07 1.57 -8.92
CA GLY A 319 9.19 1.73 -7.99
C GLY A 319 8.95 1.12 -6.60
N ALA A 320 7.70 0.94 -6.21
CA ALA A 320 7.30 0.19 -5.02
C ALA A 320 7.15 -1.34 -5.27
N GLY A 321 7.45 -1.81 -6.48
CA GLY A 321 7.49 -3.25 -6.81
C GLY A 321 6.15 -3.84 -7.25
N SER A 322 5.20 -3.02 -7.70
CA SER A 322 3.98 -3.51 -8.34
C SER A 322 4.31 -4.34 -9.59
N LYS A 323 3.53 -5.38 -9.84
CA LYS A 323 3.58 -6.16 -11.09
C LYS A 323 2.68 -5.56 -12.17
N GLY A 324 2.06 -4.41 -11.92
CA GLY A 324 1.29 -3.67 -12.92
C GLY A 324 0.34 -2.65 -12.32
N ALA A 325 -0.29 -1.90 -13.23
CA ALA A 325 -1.33 -0.95 -12.90
C ALA A 325 -2.44 -0.96 -13.95
N ILE A 326 -3.67 -0.77 -13.51
CA ILE A 326 -4.86 -0.63 -14.36
C ILE A 326 -5.53 0.68 -13.99
N TYR A 327 -5.69 1.57 -14.97
CA TYR A 327 -6.35 2.84 -14.76
C TYR A 327 -7.87 2.70 -14.74
N TRP A 328 -8.54 3.40 -13.88
CA TRP A 328 -9.98 3.67 -13.89
C TRP A 328 -10.21 5.00 -14.57
N CYS A 329 -10.75 5.06 -15.80
CA CYS A 329 -11.00 3.97 -16.75
C CYS A 329 -10.58 4.41 -18.17
N LEU A 330 -10.66 3.52 -19.16
CA LEU A 330 -10.32 3.88 -20.54
C LEU A 330 -11.41 4.76 -21.17
N ASN A 331 -12.67 4.28 -21.18
CA ASN A 331 -13.81 4.92 -21.83
C ASN A 331 -14.80 5.50 -20.83
N PRO A 332 -15.45 6.63 -21.13
CA PRO A 332 -16.46 7.18 -20.25
C PRO A 332 -17.69 6.27 -20.19
N ARG A 333 -18.28 6.16 -19.01
CA ARG A 333 -19.58 5.52 -18.83
C ARG A 333 -20.67 6.38 -19.49
N ALA A 334 -21.67 5.73 -20.07
CA ALA A 334 -22.84 6.43 -20.61
C ALA A 334 -23.88 6.74 -19.52
N SER A 335 -23.91 5.95 -18.45
CA SER A 335 -24.93 6.02 -17.41
C SER A 335 -24.36 5.85 -15.99
N GLY A 336 -25.21 6.08 -14.98
CA GLY A 336 -24.87 5.95 -13.58
C GLY A 336 -24.27 7.21 -12.96
N SER A 337 -23.88 7.11 -11.69
CA SER A 337 -23.38 8.25 -10.90
C SER A 337 -22.04 8.82 -11.38
N GLU A 338 -21.28 8.05 -12.17
CA GLU A 338 -19.99 8.43 -12.74
C GLU A 338 -20.07 8.65 -14.26
N ALA A 339 -21.27 8.93 -14.81
CA ALA A 339 -21.46 9.10 -16.24
C ALA A 339 -20.60 10.23 -16.80
N GLY A 340 -19.80 9.91 -17.84
CA GLY A 340 -18.91 10.85 -18.52
C GLY A 340 -17.59 11.13 -17.79
N GLU A 341 -17.33 10.47 -16.65
CA GLU A 341 -16.16 10.73 -15.79
C GLU A 341 -15.07 9.65 -15.92
N TRP A 342 -13.92 9.92 -15.36
CA TRP A 342 -12.77 9.02 -15.16
C TRP A 342 -12.02 8.55 -16.40
N ALA A 343 -12.46 8.94 -17.62
CA ALA A 343 -11.94 8.38 -18.85
C ALA A 343 -10.56 8.93 -19.25
N MET A 344 -9.76 8.04 -19.86
CA MET A 344 -8.48 8.37 -20.51
C MET A 344 -8.63 8.67 -22.00
N VAL A 345 -9.76 8.33 -22.62
CA VAL A 345 -10.16 8.86 -23.94
C VAL A 345 -11.14 10.01 -23.77
N ASP A 346 -11.24 10.86 -24.78
CA ASP A 346 -12.24 11.93 -24.81
C ASP A 346 -13.64 11.41 -25.19
N PHE A 347 -14.65 12.28 -25.17
CA PHE A 347 -16.04 11.91 -25.50
C PHE A 347 -16.23 11.42 -26.95
N GLN A 348 -15.22 11.55 -27.79
CA GLN A 348 -15.21 11.06 -29.19
C GLN A 348 -14.28 9.83 -29.33
N ASN A 349 -13.91 9.16 -28.23
CA ASN A 349 -13.03 8.00 -28.18
C ASN A 349 -11.59 8.25 -28.70
N ARG A 350 -11.09 9.50 -28.65
CA ARG A 350 -9.71 9.80 -29.02
C ARG A 350 -8.81 9.78 -27.78
N PRO A 351 -7.57 9.28 -27.89
CA PRO A 351 -6.61 9.30 -26.79
C PRO A 351 -6.37 10.71 -26.26
N THR A 352 -6.43 10.87 -24.93
CA THR A 352 -6.01 12.11 -24.28
C THR A 352 -4.51 12.10 -24.04
N ASP A 353 -3.93 13.24 -23.67
CA ASP A 353 -2.52 13.35 -23.29
C ASP A 353 -2.14 12.42 -22.13
N ARG A 354 -3.07 12.14 -21.22
CA ARG A 354 -2.91 11.18 -20.10
C ARG A 354 -2.73 9.75 -20.60
N LEU A 355 -3.56 9.31 -21.55
CA LEU A 355 -3.41 7.98 -22.13
C LEU A 355 -2.11 7.86 -22.91
N MET A 356 -1.75 8.88 -23.69
CA MET A 356 -0.50 8.90 -24.44
C MET A 356 0.72 8.84 -23.52
N GLU A 357 0.71 9.51 -22.37
CA GLU A 357 1.82 9.44 -21.41
C GLU A 357 1.93 8.04 -20.79
N ALA A 358 0.83 7.44 -20.38
CA ALA A 358 0.81 6.05 -19.91
C ALA A 358 1.35 5.07 -20.98
N GLY A 359 0.99 5.29 -22.24
CA GLY A 359 1.48 4.53 -23.40
C GLY A 359 2.99 4.67 -23.63
N ARG A 360 3.54 5.89 -23.46
CA ARG A 360 5.01 6.11 -23.50
C ARG A 360 5.74 5.30 -22.43
N ILE A 361 5.20 5.26 -21.21
CA ILE A 361 5.75 4.44 -20.12
C ILE A 361 5.65 2.96 -20.48
N GLY A 362 4.53 2.52 -21.05
CA GLY A 362 4.35 1.15 -21.55
C GLY A 362 5.41 0.75 -22.58
N THR A 363 5.81 1.67 -23.48
CA THR A 363 6.91 1.45 -24.41
C THR A 363 8.23 1.17 -23.69
N VAL A 364 8.59 2.02 -22.73
CA VAL A 364 9.85 1.84 -21.95
C VAL A 364 9.85 0.53 -21.17
N LEU A 365 8.74 0.16 -20.56
CA LEU A 365 8.61 -1.10 -19.83
C LEU A 365 8.78 -2.32 -20.76
N LYS A 366 8.28 -2.25 -21.98
CA LYS A 366 8.45 -3.29 -23.01
C LYS A 366 9.88 -3.39 -23.49
N GLU A 367 10.52 -2.26 -23.81
CA GLU A 367 11.91 -2.19 -24.27
C GLU A 367 12.90 -2.71 -23.21
N HIS A 368 12.61 -2.48 -21.93
CA HIS A 368 13.44 -2.89 -20.79
C HIS A 368 12.81 -3.99 -19.94
N GLN A 369 11.98 -4.85 -20.54
CA GLN A 369 11.20 -5.88 -19.84
C GLN A 369 12.05 -6.80 -18.98
N GLN A 370 13.22 -7.24 -19.48
CA GLN A 370 14.11 -8.13 -18.72
C GLN A 370 14.64 -7.47 -17.45
N LEU A 371 14.97 -6.17 -17.51
CA LEU A 371 15.46 -5.40 -16.39
C LEU A 371 14.38 -5.24 -15.31
N PHE A 372 13.17 -4.83 -15.73
CA PHE A 372 12.08 -4.55 -14.77
C PHE A 372 11.42 -5.82 -14.20
N SER A 373 11.38 -6.94 -14.94
CA SER A 373 10.71 -8.18 -14.48
C SER A 373 11.34 -8.77 -13.22
N VAL A 374 12.68 -8.66 -13.08
CA VAL A 374 13.44 -9.17 -11.94
C VAL A 374 13.77 -8.12 -10.89
N ALA A 375 13.52 -6.84 -11.20
CA ALA A 375 13.82 -5.73 -10.30
C ALA A 375 12.94 -5.79 -9.04
N LYS A 376 13.56 -5.53 -7.88
CA LYS A 376 12.89 -5.52 -6.58
C LYS A 376 13.14 -4.20 -5.85
N PRO A 377 12.16 -3.66 -5.13
CA PRO A 377 12.36 -2.47 -4.31
C PRO A 377 13.52 -2.66 -3.33
N LEU A 378 14.38 -1.64 -3.25
CA LEU A 378 15.45 -1.60 -2.28
C LEU A 378 14.98 -0.83 -1.06
N ASN A 379 14.67 -1.55 0.02
CA ASN A 379 14.26 -0.94 1.28
C ASN A 379 15.47 -0.26 1.96
N SER A 380 15.23 0.93 2.51
CA SER A 380 16.23 1.71 3.26
C SER A 380 16.46 1.23 4.70
N LYS A 381 15.93 0.07 5.09
CA LYS A 381 15.91 -0.45 6.47
C LYS A 381 15.18 0.48 7.47
N ILE A 382 14.34 1.36 6.96
CA ILE A 382 13.48 2.24 7.76
C ILE A 382 12.05 1.73 7.68
N HIS A 383 11.45 1.47 8.84
CA HIS A 383 10.13 0.88 9.01
C HIS A 383 9.22 1.87 9.72
N VAL A 384 8.38 2.56 8.97
CA VAL A 384 7.29 3.35 9.55
C VAL A 384 6.13 2.42 9.81
N VAL A 385 5.68 2.35 11.05
CA VAL A 385 4.72 1.34 11.46
C VAL A 385 3.43 1.96 11.94
N HIS A 386 2.30 1.42 11.50
CA HIS A 386 1.00 1.69 12.08
C HIS A 386 0.48 0.46 12.86
N VAL A 387 -0.36 0.72 13.86
CA VAL A 387 -0.94 -0.31 14.73
C VAL A 387 -2.45 -0.28 14.60
N LYS A 388 -3.04 -1.38 14.14
CA LYS A 388 -4.50 -1.44 13.93
C LYS A 388 -5.30 -1.24 15.21
N GLU A 389 -4.79 -1.71 16.34
CA GLU A 389 -5.41 -1.51 17.64
C GLU A 389 -5.39 -0.02 18.04
N SER A 390 -4.33 0.73 17.67
CA SER A 390 -4.30 2.19 17.82
C SER A 390 -5.40 2.88 16.99
N MET A 391 -5.62 2.43 15.76
CA MET A 391 -6.70 2.96 14.93
C MET A 391 -8.09 2.65 15.51
N TRP A 392 -8.29 1.46 16.08
CA TRP A 392 -9.56 1.11 16.73
C TRP A 392 -9.81 1.96 17.98
N VAL A 393 -8.79 2.12 18.84
CA VAL A 393 -8.90 2.95 20.06
C VAL A 393 -9.16 4.41 19.67
N GLU A 394 -8.42 4.95 18.69
CA GLU A 394 -8.63 6.30 18.16
C GLU A 394 -10.07 6.50 17.69
N ASN A 395 -10.61 5.61 16.85
CA ASN A 395 -11.97 5.72 16.34
C ASN A 395 -13.03 5.77 17.44
N ARG A 396 -12.80 5.14 18.59
CA ARG A 396 -13.69 5.22 19.77
C ARG A 396 -13.54 6.52 20.54
N LEU A 397 -12.34 7.08 20.58
CA LEU A 397 -12.02 8.27 21.40
C LEU A 397 -12.06 9.56 20.59
N ALA A 398 -11.94 9.49 19.28
CA ALA A 398 -11.97 10.64 18.39
C ALA A 398 -13.25 11.47 18.52
N ARG A 399 -13.15 12.74 18.16
CA ARG A 399 -14.27 13.69 18.23
C ARG A 399 -14.27 14.53 16.97
N ASP A 400 -15.18 14.24 16.04
CA ASP A 400 -15.33 14.95 14.77
C ASP A 400 -15.52 16.46 14.90
N SER A 401 -16.04 16.92 16.05
CA SER A 401 -16.20 18.33 16.35
C SER A 401 -14.94 18.97 16.97
N SER A 402 -13.86 18.24 17.16
CA SER A 402 -12.61 18.80 17.69
C SER A 402 -11.98 19.73 16.66
N LYS A 403 -11.31 20.79 17.14
CA LYS A 403 -10.44 21.65 16.33
C LYS A 403 -8.98 21.17 16.35
N ASP A 404 -8.68 20.18 17.17
CA ASP A 404 -7.33 19.65 17.36
C ASP A 404 -7.16 18.38 16.51
N GLU A 405 -6.25 18.41 15.55
CA GLU A 405 -5.93 17.28 14.67
C GLU A 405 -5.64 15.97 15.44
N ILE A 406 -4.97 16.07 16.59
CA ILE A 406 -4.62 14.90 17.43
C ILE A 406 -5.85 14.19 18.04
N ARG A 407 -7.01 14.79 17.96
CA ARG A 407 -8.29 14.27 18.47
C ARG A 407 -9.25 13.89 17.35
N LEU A 408 -8.90 14.15 16.10
CA LEU A 408 -9.70 13.77 14.94
C LEU A 408 -9.41 12.33 14.52
N PRO A 409 -10.35 11.65 13.85
CA PRO A 409 -10.07 10.37 13.22
C PRO A 409 -8.89 10.48 12.25
N GLY A 410 -8.01 9.48 12.27
CA GLY A 410 -6.85 9.39 11.39
C GLY A 410 -5.58 10.07 11.92
N ALA A 411 -5.56 10.65 13.12
CA ALA A 411 -4.36 11.26 13.71
C ALA A 411 -3.22 10.25 13.86
N VAL A 412 -3.52 9.00 14.23
CA VAL A 412 -2.56 7.89 14.31
C VAL A 412 -1.87 7.66 12.96
N MET A 413 -2.65 7.55 11.88
CA MET A 413 -2.09 7.35 10.54
C MET A 413 -1.38 8.61 10.03
N LYS A 414 -1.92 9.80 10.24
CA LYS A 414 -1.26 11.07 9.86
C LYS A 414 0.09 11.25 10.54
N SER A 415 0.22 10.81 11.79
CA SER A 415 1.49 10.85 12.53
C SER A 415 2.53 9.90 11.92
N ALA A 416 2.15 8.68 11.57
CA ALA A 416 3.02 7.75 10.83
C ALA A 416 3.43 8.33 9.47
N LEU A 417 2.46 8.86 8.71
CA LEU A 417 2.71 9.50 7.41
C LEU A 417 3.64 10.70 7.50
N SER A 418 3.73 11.40 8.64
CA SER A 418 4.66 12.52 8.82
C SER A 418 6.12 12.07 8.75
N TYR A 419 6.46 10.94 9.35
CA TYR A 419 7.80 10.35 9.25
C TYR A 419 8.06 9.78 7.86
N PHE A 420 7.06 9.13 7.28
CA PHE A 420 7.17 8.64 5.89
C PHE A 420 7.50 9.76 4.91
N GLU A 421 6.85 10.92 5.07
CA GLU A 421 7.09 12.14 4.30
C GLU A 421 8.51 12.66 4.51
N ALA A 422 8.96 12.80 5.76
CA ALA A 422 10.32 13.27 6.09
C ALA A 422 11.39 12.38 5.44
N PHE A 423 11.28 11.08 5.56
CA PHE A 423 12.22 10.13 4.93
C PHE A 423 12.19 10.19 3.40
N SER A 424 11.00 10.35 2.81
CA SER A 424 10.86 10.48 1.37
C SER A 424 11.58 11.74 0.84
N TYR A 425 11.55 12.86 1.56
CA TYR A 425 12.25 14.09 1.23
C TYR A 425 13.80 13.99 1.38
N MET A 426 14.28 12.95 2.06
CA MET A 426 15.69 12.59 2.10
C MET A 426 16.10 11.66 0.94
N GLY A 427 15.18 11.34 0.04
CA GLY A 427 15.39 10.37 -1.04
C GLY A 427 15.43 8.92 -0.57
N LEU A 428 14.96 8.64 0.64
CA LEU A 428 14.89 7.29 1.19
C LEU A 428 13.59 6.60 0.76
N GLN A 429 13.61 5.27 0.78
CA GLN A 429 12.42 4.44 0.54
C GLN A 429 12.05 3.67 1.81
N PRO A 430 11.35 4.31 2.77
CA PRO A 430 10.86 3.61 3.95
C PRO A 430 9.76 2.62 3.60
N SER A 431 9.61 1.54 4.37
CA SER A 431 8.37 0.78 4.37
C SER A 431 7.28 1.52 5.18
N LEU A 432 6.03 1.25 4.86
CA LEU A 432 4.87 1.62 5.68
C LEU A 432 4.05 0.35 5.89
N GLU A 433 4.00 -0.13 7.13
CA GLU A 433 3.52 -1.48 7.41
C GLU A 433 2.75 -1.57 8.74
N GLU A 434 1.90 -2.58 8.88
CA GLU A 434 1.24 -2.86 10.15
C GLU A 434 2.22 -3.59 11.10
N LEU A 435 2.24 -3.23 12.38
CA LEU A 435 3.17 -3.77 13.37
C LEU A 435 3.19 -5.30 13.41
N GLY A 436 2.04 -5.95 13.20
CA GLY A 436 1.92 -7.40 13.18
C GLY A 436 2.52 -8.07 11.95
N GLU A 437 2.80 -7.30 10.90
CA GLU A 437 3.42 -7.79 9.67
C GLU A 437 4.94 -7.62 9.64
N PHE A 438 5.49 -6.83 10.58
CA PHE A 438 6.92 -6.70 10.72
C PHE A 438 7.56 -8.04 11.12
N ASP A 439 8.67 -8.39 10.47
CA ASP A 439 9.39 -9.62 10.76
C ASP A 439 10.31 -9.47 11.99
N PHE A 440 9.84 -9.95 13.14
CA PHE A 440 10.58 -9.96 14.40
C PHE A 440 11.52 -11.17 14.59
N TYR A 441 11.82 -11.93 13.53
CA TYR A 441 12.58 -13.18 13.66
C TYR A 441 14.02 -13.10 13.14
N HIS A 442 14.49 -11.92 12.75
CA HIS A 442 15.89 -11.74 12.34
C HIS A 442 16.86 -11.88 13.53
N SER A 443 18.03 -12.43 13.26
CA SER A 443 19.10 -12.58 14.25
C SER A 443 19.76 -11.25 14.61
N SER A 444 19.71 -10.25 13.73
CA SER A 444 20.24 -8.90 13.93
C SER A 444 19.37 -7.87 13.22
N TYR A 445 19.23 -6.69 13.83
CA TYR A 445 18.57 -5.50 13.28
C TYR A 445 19.52 -4.30 13.19
N GLN A 446 20.83 -4.55 13.11
CA GLN A 446 21.81 -3.48 12.90
C GLN A 446 21.49 -2.65 11.65
N GLY A 447 21.47 -1.32 11.80
CA GLY A 447 21.09 -0.38 10.75
C GLY A 447 19.58 -0.27 10.48
N HIS A 448 18.73 -1.06 11.15
CA HIS A 448 17.27 -0.92 11.05
C HIS A 448 16.73 0.13 12.01
N THR A 449 15.84 0.96 11.52
CA THR A 449 15.09 1.94 12.32
C THR A 449 13.59 1.64 12.21
N MET A 450 12.92 1.46 13.34
CA MET A 450 11.46 1.35 13.43
C MET A 450 10.90 2.63 14.04
N VAL A 451 9.83 3.17 13.45
CA VAL A 451 9.15 4.37 13.93
C VAL A 451 7.74 4.02 14.38
N LEU A 452 7.43 4.33 15.63
CA LEU A 452 6.10 4.29 16.23
C LEU A 452 5.68 5.71 16.61
N SER A 453 5.13 6.44 15.64
CA SER A 453 4.68 7.83 15.84
C SER A 453 3.22 7.87 16.23
N HIS A 454 2.95 8.35 17.44
CA HIS A 454 1.59 8.50 17.99
C HIS A 454 0.74 7.23 17.92
N GLN A 455 1.37 6.06 18.02
CA GLN A 455 0.67 4.78 18.08
C GLN A 455 0.11 4.59 19.48
N ILE A 456 -1.07 5.16 19.73
CA ILE A 456 -1.62 5.35 21.07
C ILE A 456 -1.91 4.06 21.84
N ALA A 457 -2.12 2.95 21.15
CA ALA A 457 -2.31 1.63 21.75
C ALA A 457 -1.30 0.63 21.22
N ILE A 458 -0.47 0.07 22.12
CA ILE A 458 0.48 -0.99 21.79
C ILE A 458 0.02 -2.27 22.50
N PRO A 459 -0.43 -3.29 21.75
CA PRO A 459 -0.83 -4.57 22.33
C PRO A 459 0.27 -5.25 23.12
N VAL A 460 -0.08 -5.83 24.26
CA VAL A 460 0.86 -6.51 25.15
C VAL A 460 1.69 -7.58 24.42
N LYS A 461 1.10 -8.28 23.47
CA LYS A 461 1.79 -9.30 22.64
C LYS A 461 3.00 -8.79 21.85
N TYR A 462 3.15 -7.46 21.68
CA TYR A 462 4.29 -6.85 20.98
C TYR A 462 5.38 -6.33 21.92
N HIS A 463 5.15 -6.23 23.23
CA HIS A 463 6.12 -5.65 24.16
C HIS A 463 7.47 -6.37 24.11
N ASP A 464 7.48 -7.70 24.19
CA ASP A 464 8.72 -8.48 24.14
C ASP A 464 9.34 -8.51 22.73
N LYS A 465 8.53 -8.41 21.67
CA LYS A 465 9.01 -8.30 20.30
C LYS A 465 9.74 -6.98 20.06
N LEU A 466 9.23 -5.87 20.58
CA LEU A 466 9.89 -4.57 20.53
C LEU A 466 11.20 -4.58 21.33
N ARG A 467 11.20 -5.19 22.52
CA ARG A 467 12.44 -5.41 23.28
C ARG A 467 13.44 -6.24 22.50
N TYR A 468 13.00 -7.31 21.87
CA TYR A 468 13.86 -8.16 21.04
C TYR A 468 14.46 -7.38 19.86
N PHE A 469 13.66 -6.60 19.14
CA PHE A 469 14.12 -5.76 18.04
C PHE A 469 15.26 -4.83 18.48
N VAL A 470 15.06 -4.06 19.56
CA VAL A 470 16.08 -3.13 20.05
C VAL A 470 17.29 -3.87 20.61
N ARG A 471 17.09 -4.93 21.39
CA ARG A 471 18.18 -5.74 21.95
C ARG A 471 19.10 -6.31 20.88
N LYS A 472 18.57 -6.56 19.67
CA LYS A 472 19.30 -7.09 18.51
C LYS A 472 19.85 -6.01 17.57
N GLY A 473 20.01 -4.79 18.06
CA GLY A 473 20.66 -3.70 17.35
C GLY A 473 19.73 -2.75 16.60
N GLY A 474 18.41 -2.97 16.65
CA GLY A 474 17.44 -2.07 16.05
C GLY A 474 17.33 -0.75 16.80
N ARG A 475 17.07 0.32 16.06
CA ARG A 475 16.72 1.64 16.62
C ARG A 475 15.22 1.82 16.63
N LEU A 476 14.66 2.20 17.77
CA LEU A 476 13.24 2.48 17.90
C LEU A 476 13.04 3.98 18.14
N MET A 477 12.31 4.64 17.23
CA MET A 477 11.91 6.05 17.37
C MET A 477 10.45 6.14 17.78
N ILE A 478 10.20 6.89 18.84
CA ILE A 478 8.87 6.98 19.47
C ILE A 478 8.53 8.43 19.73
N ASP A 479 7.34 8.87 19.27
CA ASP A 479 6.81 10.18 19.63
C ASP A 479 5.33 10.15 20.01
N GLY A 480 4.84 11.29 20.49
CA GLY A 480 3.44 11.50 20.85
C GLY A 480 2.97 10.60 22.00
N LEU A 481 1.73 10.14 21.91
CA LEU A 481 1.09 9.29 22.92
C LEU A 481 1.35 7.79 22.68
N THR A 482 2.43 7.43 22.02
CA THR A 482 2.72 6.01 21.73
C THR A 482 2.78 5.18 23.01
N GLY A 483 2.00 4.09 23.03
CA GLY A 483 1.91 3.19 24.19
C GLY A 483 1.19 3.80 25.39
N TYR A 484 0.31 4.78 25.18
CA TYR A 484 -0.55 5.30 26.25
C TYR A 484 -1.58 4.26 26.71
N TYR A 485 -2.07 3.44 25.78
CA TYR A 485 -3.04 2.36 26.02
C TYR A 485 -2.50 0.99 25.64
N ASP A 486 -3.12 -0.05 26.18
CA ASP A 486 -3.09 -1.39 25.61
C ASP A 486 -4.17 -1.58 24.52
N GLU A 487 -4.32 -2.82 24.03
CA GLU A 487 -5.31 -3.20 23.02
C GLU A 487 -6.79 -3.10 23.47
N ASN A 488 -7.03 -2.87 24.74
CA ASN A 488 -8.35 -2.72 25.35
C ASN A 488 -8.65 -1.26 25.75
N ALA A 489 -7.80 -0.32 25.36
CA ALA A 489 -7.84 1.08 25.75
C ALA A 489 -7.67 1.30 27.27
N ILE A 490 -6.99 0.40 27.95
CA ILE A 490 -6.59 0.60 29.35
C ILE A 490 -5.29 1.41 29.36
N CYS A 491 -5.28 2.52 30.12
CA CYS A 491 -4.07 3.33 30.25
C CYS A 491 -2.98 2.57 30.97
N ILE A 492 -1.90 2.20 30.23
CA ILE A 492 -0.76 1.46 30.79
C ILE A 492 0.34 2.37 31.33
N MET A 493 0.21 3.68 31.20
CA MET A 493 1.19 4.64 31.73
C MET A 493 1.04 4.86 33.25
N ILE A 494 -0.03 4.42 33.86
CA ILE A 494 -0.27 4.51 35.31
C ILE A 494 0.46 3.39 36.05
N ASN A 495 0.87 3.67 37.31
CA ASN A 495 1.57 2.75 38.19
C ASN A 495 2.90 2.26 37.60
N ASP A 496 2.99 1.00 37.23
CA ASP A 496 4.20 0.36 36.71
C ASP A 496 4.14 0.24 35.20
N PHE A 497 4.54 1.30 34.47
CA PHE A 497 4.53 1.33 33.00
C PHE A 497 5.30 0.12 32.42
N PRO A 498 4.62 -0.79 31.69
CA PRO A 498 5.22 -2.06 31.26
C PRO A 498 6.43 -1.94 30.34
N LEU A 499 6.56 -0.81 29.62
CA LEU A 499 7.66 -0.55 28.66
C LEU A 499 8.70 0.43 29.22
N LYS A 500 8.68 0.72 30.52
CA LYS A 500 9.62 1.68 31.15
C LYS A 500 11.09 1.32 30.97
N ASP A 501 11.41 0.03 30.98
CA ASP A 501 12.76 -0.47 30.76
C ASP A 501 13.23 -0.23 29.32
N LEU A 502 12.35 -0.45 28.36
CA LEU A 502 12.64 -0.22 26.95
C LEU A 502 12.70 1.28 26.62
N PHE A 503 11.72 2.07 27.10
CA PHE A 503 11.65 3.51 26.81
C PHE A 503 12.63 4.33 27.64
N GLY A 504 13.15 3.77 28.73
CA GLY A 504 14.09 4.43 29.64
C GLY A 504 13.41 5.30 30.71
N GLY A 505 12.12 5.12 30.95
CA GLY A 505 11.39 5.89 31.95
C GLY A 505 9.89 5.75 31.83
N SER A 506 9.16 6.63 32.52
CA SER A 506 7.71 6.75 32.45
C SER A 506 7.28 8.19 32.21
N VAL A 507 6.10 8.40 31.62
CA VAL A 507 5.56 9.74 31.48
C VAL A 507 5.05 10.23 32.83
N SER A 508 5.44 11.44 33.22
CA SER A 508 4.95 12.09 34.44
C SER A 508 3.58 12.72 34.21
N GLU A 509 3.45 13.51 33.15
CA GLU A 509 2.23 14.20 32.74
C GLU A 509 2.28 14.64 31.30
N PHE A 510 1.12 14.91 30.69
CA PHE A 510 0.97 15.63 29.44
C PHE A 510 0.35 17.00 29.71
N LYS A 511 0.96 18.04 29.17
CA LYS A 511 0.38 19.40 29.17
C LYS A 511 -0.19 19.71 27.78
N TYR A 512 -1.40 20.25 27.76
CA TYR A 512 -1.98 20.76 26.54
C TYR A 512 -1.43 22.18 26.28
N MET A 513 -0.76 22.36 25.14
CA MET A 513 -0.10 23.59 24.75
C MET A 513 -0.92 24.40 23.73
N GLY A 514 -2.10 23.95 23.40
CA GLY A 514 -2.95 24.53 22.36
C GLY A 514 -2.57 24.03 20.97
N ASN A 515 -2.13 24.91 20.10
CA ASN A 515 -1.78 24.61 18.70
C ASN A 515 -0.32 24.19 18.53
N LEU A 516 0.32 24.66 17.49
CA LEU A 516 1.76 24.49 17.25
C LEU A 516 2.58 25.23 18.32
N PHE A 517 3.61 24.57 18.80
CA PHE A 517 4.66 25.16 19.63
C PHE A 517 6.01 24.57 19.24
N SER A 518 7.11 25.07 19.77
CA SER A 518 8.45 24.59 19.45
C SER A 518 9.08 23.90 20.66
N LEU A 519 9.73 22.76 20.45
CA LEU A 519 10.62 22.12 21.40
C LEU A 519 12.05 22.16 20.88
N GLN A 520 12.99 22.58 21.73
CA GLN A 520 14.40 22.47 21.42
C GLN A 520 14.88 21.04 21.77
N ILE A 521 15.12 20.24 20.75
CA ILE A 521 15.52 18.84 20.87
C ILE A 521 16.85 18.63 20.19
N ASP A 522 17.86 18.21 20.95
CA ASP A 522 19.24 17.97 20.48
C ASP A 522 19.79 19.12 19.60
N GLY A 523 19.50 20.37 19.98
CA GLY A 523 19.94 21.57 19.31
C GLY A 523 19.02 22.10 18.20
N GLU A 524 17.99 21.37 17.80
CA GLU A 524 17.02 21.80 16.79
C GLU A 524 15.71 22.30 17.41
N ASN A 525 15.10 23.31 16.78
CA ASN A 525 13.77 23.80 17.16
C ASN A 525 12.70 23.08 16.36
N LEU A 526 12.18 21.98 16.89
CA LEU A 526 11.19 21.15 16.23
C LEU A 526 9.77 21.71 16.41
N PRO A 527 9.02 21.91 15.32
CA PRO A 527 7.58 22.11 15.42
C PRO A 527 6.93 20.93 16.12
N THR A 528 6.13 21.20 17.13
CA THR A 528 5.45 20.17 17.95
C THR A 528 3.98 20.55 18.09
N TYR A 529 3.10 19.56 18.15
CA TYR A 529 1.65 19.82 18.15
C TYR A 529 0.96 19.42 19.44
N ALA A 530 0.16 20.33 19.95
CA ALA A 530 -0.84 20.19 21.00
C ALA A 530 -0.33 19.71 22.37
N LEU A 531 0.48 18.67 22.46
CA LEU A 531 0.83 18.01 23.73
C LEU A 531 2.33 18.05 24.01
N LYS A 532 2.68 18.43 25.25
CA LYS A 532 4.05 18.40 25.78
C LYS A 532 4.10 17.37 26.91
N GLY A 533 4.72 16.21 26.65
CA GLY A 533 4.85 15.13 27.62
C GLY A 533 6.17 15.21 28.39
N SER A 534 6.15 15.14 29.73
CA SER A 534 7.33 15.10 30.57
C SER A 534 7.67 13.69 31.04
N ILE A 535 8.97 13.40 31.13
CA ILE A 535 9.50 12.07 31.45
C ILE A 535 10.07 12.05 32.87
N HIS A 536 9.79 10.98 33.57
CA HIS A 536 10.50 10.50 34.76
C HIS A 536 11.52 9.45 34.30
N PRO A 537 12.80 9.77 34.18
CA PRO A 537 13.79 8.79 33.74
C PRO A 537 13.90 7.66 34.77
N GLN A 538 14.21 6.46 34.31
CA GLN A 538 14.46 5.35 35.19
C GLN A 538 15.83 5.52 35.85
N SER A 539 15.87 5.67 37.18
CA SER A 539 17.09 5.64 37.94
C SER A 539 17.46 4.16 38.17
N ASP A 540 18.70 3.82 37.84
CA ASP A 540 19.37 2.55 38.11
C ASP A 540 18.74 1.28 37.50
N SER A 541 19.14 0.97 36.30
CA SER A 541 19.23 -0.41 35.87
C SER A 541 20.60 -0.66 35.23
N HIS A 542 21.17 -1.77 35.56
CA HIS A 542 22.50 -2.25 35.22
C HIS A 542 22.84 -2.01 33.74
N ASN A 543 23.77 -1.09 33.44
CA ASN A 543 24.37 -0.83 32.13
C ASN A 543 23.52 -0.12 31.06
N GLN A 544 22.49 0.63 31.42
CA GLN A 544 21.81 1.51 30.44
C GLN A 544 22.37 2.93 30.52
N VAL A 545 22.90 3.41 29.38
CA VAL A 545 23.32 4.80 29.23
C VAL A 545 22.15 5.60 28.68
N GLN A 546 21.71 6.60 29.48
CA GLN A 546 20.64 7.51 29.03
C GLN A 546 21.25 8.86 28.66
N LYS A 547 20.86 9.37 27.47
CA LYS A 547 21.21 10.71 27.03
C LYS A 547 19.94 11.56 27.00
N ILE A 548 19.91 12.63 27.77
CA ILE A 548 18.84 13.63 27.72
C ILE A 548 19.05 14.49 26.46
N ILE A 549 18.03 14.56 25.59
CA ILE A 549 18.05 15.32 24.34
C ILE A 549 17.09 16.51 24.35
N CYS A 550 16.18 16.58 25.33
CA CYS A 550 15.30 17.71 25.54
C CYS A 550 15.01 17.89 27.02
N SER A 551 15.30 19.06 27.54
CA SER A 551 14.95 19.45 28.93
C SER A 551 14.57 20.93 28.98
N ASP A 552 13.59 21.26 29.82
CA ASP A 552 13.11 22.60 30.10
C ASP A 552 12.45 22.62 31.48
N ASP A 553 12.50 23.75 32.19
CA ASP A 553 11.87 23.90 33.53
C ASP A 553 12.22 22.76 34.52
N HIS A 554 13.46 22.29 34.52
CA HIS A 554 13.94 21.15 35.31
C HIS A 554 13.22 19.82 35.02
N LYS A 555 12.48 19.71 33.92
CA LYS A 555 11.82 18.50 33.47
C LYS A 555 12.46 17.98 32.18
N ILE A 556 12.37 16.68 31.95
CA ILE A 556 12.88 16.01 30.76
C ILE A 556 11.69 15.79 29.82
N TYR A 557 11.88 16.12 28.53
CA TYR A 557 10.86 16.01 27.48
C TYR A 557 11.34 15.13 26.30
N GLY A 558 12.56 14.62 26.37
CA GLY A 558 13.10 13.68 25.39
C GLY A 558 14.41 13.06 25.88
N LEU A 559 14.57 11.78 25.61
CA LEU A 559 15.79 11.04 25.93
C LEU A 559 16.09 9.95 24.89
N ILE A 560 17.35 9.49 24.92
CA ILE A 560 17.80 8.27 24.24
C ILE A 560 18.15 7.28 25.31
N ASN A 561 17.62 6.05 25.18
CA ASN A 561 17.89 4.95 26.09
C ASN A 561 18.59 3.82 25.32
N ASP A 562 19.83 3.48 25.70
CA ASP A 562 20.51 2.32 25.16
C ASP A 562 19.91 1.04 25.74
N TYR A 563 19.58 0.06 24.88
CA TYR A 563 18.96 -1.20 25.29
C TYR A 563 19.53 -2.37 24.48
N GLY A 564 20.35 -3.18 25.10
CA GLY A 564 21.09 -4.24 24.40
C GLY A 564 22.09 -3.70 23.39
N GLU A 565 21.96 -4.10 22.10
CA GLU A 565 22.82 -3.64 21.02
C GLU A 565 22.24 -2.42 20.28
N GLY A 566 21.02 -2.01 20.59
CA GLY A 566 20.30 -0.90 19.96
C GLY A 566 19.93 0.20 20.94
N ASN A 567 19.08 1.10 20.52
CA ASN A 567 18.59 2.19 21.36
C ASN A 567 17.17 2.61 21.02
N VAL A 568 16.58 3.38 21.95
CA VAL A 568 15.26 4.01 21.79
C VAL A 568 15.42 5.52 21.88
N VAL A 569 14.92 6.23 20.89
CA VAL A 569 14.75 7.69 20.90
C VAL A 569 13.30 7.99 21.26
N TRP A 570 13.06 8.57 22.43
CA TRP A 570 11.73 8.80 22.94
C TRP A 570 11.42 10.25 23.25
N ILE A 571 10.36 10.77 22.61
CA ILE A 571 9.89 12.15 22.78
C ILE A 571 8.36 12.07 22.94
N PRO A 572 7.81 12.08 24.17
CA PRO A 572 6.35 11.98 24.40
C PRO A 572 5.62 13.27 24.04
N SER A 573 5.88 13.79 22.85
CA SER A 573 5.25 14.97 22.26
C SER A 573 5.18 14.76 20.75
N PRO A 574 4.07 15.10 20.07
CA PRO A 574 3.87 14.79 18.65
C PRO A 574 4.72 15.68 17.73
N ILE A 575 6.00 15.36 17.56
CA ILE A 575 6.94 16.11 16.71
C ILE A 575 6.72 15.84 15.22
N GLY A 576 6.42 14.58 14.84
CA GLY A 576 6.10 14.25 13.46
C GLY A 576 4.84 14.97 12.99
N LEU A 577 3.75 14.88 13.74
CA LEU A 577 2.51 15.58 13.44
C LEU A 577 2.70 17.11 13.45
N GLY A 578 3.55 17.62 14.35
CA GLY A 578 3.93 19.03 14.40
C GLY A 578 4.60 19.52 13.12
N ALA A 579 5.57 18.76 12.60
CA ALA A 579 6.24 19.08 11.34
C ALA A 579 5.24 19.08 10.15
N ARG A 580 4.30 18.14 10.14
CA ARG A 580 3.26 18.03 9.10
C ARG A 580 2.30 19.22 9.13
N ILE A 581 1.78 19.59 10.30
CA ILE A 581 0.83 20.71 10.44
C ILE A 581 1.50 22.06 10.17
N ALA A 582 2.75 22.20 10.58
CA ALA A 582 3.54 23.40 10.28
C ALA A 582 3.99 23.49 8.81
N ASP A 583 3.83 22.42 8.05
CA ASP A 583 4.43 22.24 6.70
C ASP A 583 5.91 22.65 6.68
N ASN A 584 6.64 22.28 7.73
CA ASN A 584 8.05 22.62 7.93
C ASN A 584 8.85 21.39 8.40
N TYR A 585 9.39 20.67 7.44
CA TYR A 585 10.13 19.44 7.67
C TYR A 585 11.62 19.64 7.92
N LYS A 586 12.19 20.81 7.60
CA LYS A 586 13.65 21.02 7.66
C LYS A 586 14.25 20.69 9.04
N PRO A 587 13.82 21.29 10.16
CA PRO A 587 14.40 20.96 11.46
C PRO A 587 14.19 19.50 11.85
N PHE A 588 13.05 18.93 11.45
CA PHE A 588 12.71 17.56 11.73
C PHE A 588 13.62 16.58 10.94
N ILE A 589 13.90 16.84 9.67
CA ILE A 589 14.83 16.05 8.87
C ILE A 589 16.26 16.15 9.44
N GLU A 590 16.72 17.35 9.82
CA GLU A 590 18.04 17.56 10.46
C GLU A 590 18.17 16.78 11.77
N PHE A 591 17.11 16.71 12.56
CA PHE A 591 17.03 15.84 13.72
C PHE A 591 17.09 14.33 13.34
N LEU A 592 16.29 13.89 12.38
CA LEU A 592 16.27 12.50 11.94
C LEU A 592 17.63 12.04 11.41
N GLN A 593 18.33 12.85 10.62
CA GLN A 593 19.66 12.53 10.09
C GLN A 593 20.71 12.24 11.16
N ARG A 594 20.58 12.83 12.35
CA ARG A 594 21.48 12.55 13.48
C ARG A 594 21.14 11.26 14.22
N HIS A 595 19.91 10.78 14.07
CA HIS A 595 19.40 9.68 14.88
C HIS A 595 19.08 8.42 14.07
N ILE A 596 19.40 8.37 12.78
CA ILE A 596 19.24 7.17 11.94
C ILE A 596 20.57 6.79 11.30
N ASP A 597 20.70 5.53 10.92
CA ASP A 597 21.86 5.05 10.18
C ASP A 597 21.61 5.17 8.67
N LEU A 598 22.40 6.01 8.01
CA LEU A 598 22.34 6.25 6.56
C LEU A 598 23.49 5.61 5.79
N SER A 599 24.36 4.85 6.45
CA SER A 599 25.59 4.31 5.88
C SER A 599 25.35 3.39 4.69
N ASP A 600 24.27 2.60 4.73
CA ASP A 600 23.88 1.61 3.70
C ASP A 600 22.79 2.13 2.75
N ALA A 601 22.32 3.35 2.89
CA ALA A 601 21.18 3.87 2.15
C ALA A 601 21.56 4.51 0.82
N ILE A 602 20.79 4.17 -0.23
CA ILE A 602 20.75 5.00 -1.44
C ILE A 602 19.78 6.15 -1.17
N ARG A 603 20.24 7.38 -1.38
CA ARG A 603 19.51 8.61 -1.10
C ARG A 603 19.98 9.73 -2.02
N PHE A 604 19.40 10.90 -1.90
CA PHE A 604 19.95 12.09 -2.55
C PHE A 604 20.31 13.19 -1.55
N GLU A 605 21.14 14.12 -1.98
CA GLU A 605 21.53 15.34 -1.26
C GLU A 605 21.47 16.56 -2.21
N PRO A 606 21.06 17.76 -1.69
CA PRO A 606 20.46 17.99 -0.37
C PRO A 606 19.07 17.37 -0.27
N PHE A 607 18.49 17.26 0.94
CA PHE A 607 17.07 16.94 1.06
C PHE A 607 16.23 18.07 0.45
N LEU A 608 15.13 17.73 -0.18
CA LEU A 608 14.27 18.69 -0.88
C LEU A 608 12.79 18.34 -0.67
N ASP A 609 12.03 19.33 -0.24
CA ASP A 609 10.58 19.22 -0.19
C ASP A 609 10.02 18.91 -1.59
N ASN A 610 9.03 18.02 -1.64
CA ASN A 610 8.34 17.61 -2.87
C ASN A 610 9.25 16.95 -3.94
N VAL A 611 10.45 16.51 -3.58
CA VAL A 611 11.25 15.59 -4.39
C VAL A 611 11.29 14.25 -3.69
N MET A 612 11.11 13.17 -4.44
CA MET A 612 11.15 11.82 -3.90
C MET A 612 11.88 10.88 -4.85
N MET A 613 12.38 9.78 -4.30
CA MET A 613 13.07 8.75 -5.07
C MET A 613 12.58 7.36 -4.68
N LYS A 614 12.44 6.50 -5.67
CA LYS A 614 12.30 5.05 -5.51
C LYS A 614 13.53 4.38 -6.10
N THR A 615 13.96 3.31 -5.47
CA THR A 615 15.11 2.53 -5.94
C THR A 615 14.72 1.07 -6.10
N LEU A 616 15.01 0.52 -7.27
CA LEU A 616 14.89 -0.90 -7.55
C LEU A 616 16.29 -1.50 -7.75
N LYS A 617 16.47 -2.75 -7.32
CA LYS A 617 17.67 -3.55 -7.55
C LYS A 617 17.36 -4.72 -8.49
N SER A 618 18.14 -4.87 -9.55
CA SER A 618 18.05 -5.94 -10.56
C SER A 618 19.42 -6.61 -10.70
N GLY A 619 19.67 -7.69 -9.95
CA GLY A 619 21.00 -8.28 -9.88
C GLY A 619 22.03 -7.31 -9.27
N ASP A 620 23.04 -6.95 -10.06
CA ASP A 620 24.06 -5.95 -9.69
C ASP A 620 23.78 -4.55 -10.29
N GLU A 621 22.61 -4.38 -10.89
CA GLU A 621 22.16 -3.13 -11.49
C GLU A 621 21.10 -2.46 -10.60
N TYR A 622 20.99 -1.14 -10.74
CA TYR A 622 20.02 -0.35 -9.98
C TYR A 622 19.21 0.54 -10.91
N ILE A 623 17.97 0.78 -10.54
CA ILE A 623 17.08 1.74 -11.19
C ILE A 623 16.65 2.75 -10.14
N THR A 624 16.92 4.03 -10.35
CA THR A 624 16.38 5.11 -9.53
C THR A 624 15.29 5.84 -10.30
N ILE A 625 14.15 6.03 -9.66
CA ILE A 625 13.01 6.78 -10.17
C ILE A 625 12.91 8.03 -9.32
N VAL A 626 13.30 9.17 -9.85
CA VAL A 626 13.25 10.46 -9.16
C VAL A 626 12.07 11.27 -9.70
N ILE A 627 11.31 11.85 -8.79
CA ILE A 627 10.13 12.65 -9.10
C ILE A 627 10.26 14.00 -8.42
N ASN A 628 10.23 15.05 -9.20
CA ASN A 628 10.17 16.43 -8.72
C ASN A 628 8.73 16.95 -8.82
N LYS A 629 8.02 16.98 -7.71
CA LYS A 629 6.63 17.52 -7.62
C LYS A 629 6.60 19.00 -7.26
N SER A 630 7.75 19.68 -7.29
CA SER A 630 7.82 21.12 -7.05
C SER A 630 7.55 21.91 -8.34
N ASP A 631 7.30 23.20 -8.18
CA ASP A 631 7.06 24.17 -9.25
C ASP A 631 8.35 24.75 -9.90
N SER A 632 9.51 24.20 -9.55
CA SER A 632 10.81 24.68 -10.03
C SER A 632 11.77 23.53 -10.29
N GLU A 633 12.74 23.78 -11.17
CA GLU A 633 13.87 22.89 -11.40
C GLU A 633 14.64 22.62 -10.10
N LYS A 634 15.11 21.40 -9.93
CA LYS A 634 15.94 20.96 -8.80
C LYS A 634 17.20 20.27 -9.29
N THR A 635 18.25 20.41 -8.49
CA THR A 635 19.49 19.64 -8.66
C THR A 635 19.71 18.78 -7.43
N VAL A 636 19.86 17.49 -7.64
CA VAL A 636 20.11 16.50 -6.58
C VAL A 636 21.32 15.66 -6.92
N LYS A 637 22.11 15.34 -5.90
CA LYS A 637 23.21 14.38 -6.00
C LYS A 637 22.76 13.04 -5.45
N ILE A 638 22.73 12.00 -6.29
CA ILE A 638 22.38 10.65 -5.88
C ILE A 638 23.58 10.03 -5.16
N MET A 639 23.37 9.60 -3.94
CA MET A 639 24.37 9.01 -3.04
C MET A 639 24.07 7.54 -2.81
N ALA A 640 25.13 6.73 -2.81
CA ALA A 640 25.05 5.30 -2.49
C ALA A 640 26.28 4.88 -1.68
N PRO A 641 26.24 3.80 -0.88
CA PRO A 641 27.39 3.28 -0.16
C PRO A 641 28.45 2.64 -1.06
N PHE A 642 28.17 2.54 -2.35
CA PHE A 642 29.04 2.00 -3.40
C PHE A 642 29.03 2.91 -4.63
N ALA A 643 29.92 2.63 -5.60
CA ALA A 643 29.97 3.44 -6.82
C ALA A 643 28.78 3.12 -7.75
N LEU A 644 27.95 4.10 -8.02
CA LEU A 644 26.99 4.09 -9.11
C LEU A 644 27.71 4.58 -10.38
N ARG A 645 27.69 3.79 -11.44
CA ARG A 645 28.43 4.06 -12.69
C ARG A 645 27.52 4.03 -13.91
N ASN A 646 27.98 4.66 -14.98
CA ASN A 646 27.34 4.60 -16.30
C ASN A 646 25.84 4.89 -16.26
N PRO A 647 25.40 6.04 -15.72
CA PRO A 647 23.98 6.38 -15.68
C PRO A 647 23.40 6.44 -17.11
N ALA A 648 22.32 5.72 -17.34
CA ALA A 648 21.54 5.78 -18.57
C ALA A 648 20.11 6.24 -18.25
N MET A 649 19.65 7.32 -18.87
CA MET A 649 18.27 7.79 -18.76
C MET A 649 17.36 6.82 -19.54
N LEU A 650 16.51 6.07 -18.85
CA LEU A 650 15.52 5.18 -19.47
C LEU A 650 14.23 5.94 -19.83
N PHE A 651 13.87 6.91 -19.00
CA PHE A 651 12.66 7.72 -19.20
C PHE A 651 12.83 9.10 -18.58
N SER A 652 12.34 10.11 -19.29
CA SER A 652 12.01 11.43 -18.77
C SER A 652 10.79 11.96 -19.52
N ASN A 653 9.91 12.67 -18.81
CA ASN A 653 8.79 13.40 -19.42
C ASN A 653 9.11 14.88 -19.66
N GLY A 654 10.37 15.30 -19.46
CA GLY A 654 10.85 16.65 -19.65
C GLY A 654 12.30 16.69 -20.16
N THR A 655 13.14 17.50 -19.53
CA THR A 655 14.51 17.78 -19.93
C THR A 655 15.55 17.29 -18.93
N ALA A 656 15.18 16.38 -18.03
CA ALA A 656 16.07 15.86 -16.99
C ALA A 656 17.39 15.38 -17.57
N PHE A 657 18.49 15.76 -16.92
CA PHE A 657 19.83 15.45 -17.34
C PHE A 657 20.64 14.90 -16.17
N ILE A 658 21.34 13.80 -16.39
CA ILE A 658 22.23 13.18 -15.41
C ILE A 658 23.66 13.18 -15.90
N LYS A 659 24.57 13.69 -15.05
CA LYS A 659 26.00 13.60 -15.28
C LYS A 659 26.69 13.05 -14.04
N ASN A 660 27.33 11.89 -14.20
CA ASN A 660 27.80 11.10 -13.07
C ASN A 660 26.62 10.79 -12.12
N ASN A 661 26.62 11.32 -10.91
CA ASN A 661 25.53 11.17 -9.93
C ASN A 661 24.78 12.49 -9.64
N LEU A 662 24.99 13.53 -10.45
CA LEU A 662 24.29 14.80 -10.33
C LEU A 662 23.15 14.84 -11.35
N LEU A 663 21.92 14.93 -10.86
CA LEU A 663 20.69 15.00 -11.64
C LEU A 663 20.13 16.42 -11.57
N GLU A 664 19.89 16.99 -12.74
CA GLU A 664 19.06 18.18 -12.94
C GLU A 664 17.69 17.71 -13.42
N ILE A 665 16.61 18.13 -12.76
CA ILE A 665 15.26 17.65 -13.01
C ILE A 665 14.27 18.83 -12.94
N GLY A 666 13.49 19.02 -14.01
CA GLY A 666 12.53 20.10 -14.15
C GLY A 666 11.33 20.00 -13.18
N SER A 667 10.49 21.04 -13.20
CA SER A 667 9.22 21.05 -12.46
C SER A 667 8.28 19.94 -12.95
N GLU A 668 7.60 19.26 -12.02
CA GLU A 668 6.64 18.16 -12.28
C GLU A 668 7.26 16.99 -13.09
N GLU A 669 8.59 16.92 -13.16
CA GLU A 669 9.29 15.98 -14.02
C GLU A 669 9.61 14.67 -13.31
N ILE A 670 9.72 13.60 -14.11
CA ILE A 670 10.14 12.25 -13.73
C ILE A 670 11.46 11.95 -14.44
N ALA A 671 12.41 11.36 -13.71
CA ALA A 671 13.62 10.80 -14.28
C ALA A 671 13.78 9.34 -13.82
N VAL A 672 13.85 8.41 -14.77
CA VAL A 672 14.13 7.00 -14.52
C VAL A 672 15.54 6.69 -15.04
N ILE A 673 16.43 6.33 -14.14
CA ILE A 673 17.85 6.21 -14.41
C ILE A 673 18.30 4.78 -14.08
N HIS A 674 18.94 4.15 -15.03
CA HIS A 674 19.60 2.85 -14.86
C HIS A 674 21.07 3.04 -14.51
N TRP A 675 21.59 2.25 -13.58
CA TRP A 675 22.95 2.30 -13.07
C TRP A 675 23.62 0.93 -13.06
N ASN A 676 24.90 0.90 -13.42
CA ASN A 676 25.76 -0.25 -13.21
C ASN A 676 26.64 -0.04 -11.96
N THR A 677 27.12 -1.11 -11.36
CA THR A 677 28.10 -1.08 -10.26
C THR A 677 29.50 -1.53 -10.71
N HIS A 678 29.62 -2.06 -11.92
CA HIS A 678 30.88 -2.57 -12.51
C HIS A 678 31.51 -1.63 -13.53
#